data_28442f9bc186df65fb03659ac864b281
#
_entry.id   28442f9bc186df65fb03659ac864b281
#
_cell.length_a   1.000
_cell.length_b   1.000
_cell.length_c   1.000
_cell.angle_alpha   90.00
_cell.angle_beta   90.00
_cell.angle_gamma   90.00
#
_symmetry.space_group_name_H-M   'P 1'
#
loop_
_entity.id
_entity.type
_entity.pdbx_description
1 polymer ?
#
loop_
_entity_poly.entity_id
_entity_poly.type
_entity_poly.pdbx_seq_one_letter_code
_entity_poly.pdbx_strand_id
1 'polypeptide(L)'
;MRRLRSRNRRRFGHIEPLENRRLLAVDVVQPLQNLSANAGAASAVIDLDAAFDLAGVTGTVVRFSNNIGADIYAELFDAAGPGRTRTTPLTAANFLAYVDGGRYTDSIMHRSVPGFVVQGGGFTDKSLAAAIPQFPAVTNEPGNTNIRGTIAMAKLGGNPNSATNQFFFNLADNSANLDAQNGGFTAFARVLGTGMTVVDAMAALPQLDFGSPFDDLPVTGTTNPSAVTRSNLVTVSSVSRANELVFTASSSNPAVATTSVGPNGSLTVDYADAGSGTATITVRAASVFDANDFTERQFTVTLNAATPTSNPRVLVAGADIGAGSQPWVTVINAATGAVVNRFLAYEEGFGGGVRVALGDVTGDLVDEVITASGPGRVGEIRVFRQDGTELVSYRTLPFGPGYRGGVEVAAGEINGDRIADIVAGVSRGDGRVNVFFVNPNAADPVPNRPDRSVRTMPVGFIGGVTVTTADIGTYSGGRAVNAGTPDGRVEVAVGSGAGIAPRVLVYDMSATPTVVRRITPFSPGMLGGVSVAAGRYDNDGHDDFIISGGRRGGSQLEVYSGRVARTVLARRAAFASLVAGSLPTYAVGLDSEGDGRVDSLVASQGSGPGVGIRRLPLSGASTAFSSLSGPLRLVATRPSVS
;
A
#
# COMPACT_ATOMS: atom_id res chain seq x y z
N MET A 1 7.68 2.33 -94.88
CA MET A 1 6.29 1.93 -94.79
C MET A 1 6.23 0.58 -94.08
N ARG A 2 5.70 0.46 -92.96
CA ARG A 2 4.96 -0.64 -92.28
C ARG A 2 5.12 -0.42 -90.76
N ARG A 3 4.01 -0.04 -90.15
CA ARG A 3 3.86 0.09 -88.70
C ARG A 3 3.75 -1.32 -88.09
N LEU A 4 4.58 -1.56 -87.07
CA LEU A 4 4.43 -2.65 -86.16
C LEU A 4 3.77 -2.14 -84.87
N ARG A 5 2.57 -2.61 -84.60
CA ARG A 5 1.85 -2.38 -83.34
C ARG A 5 2.36 -3.37 -82.30
N SER A 6 3.01 -2.92 -81.23
CA SER A 6 3.27 -3.75 -80.06
C SER A 6 2.04 -3.75 -79.15
N ARG A 7 1.51 -4.93 -78.88
CA ARG A 7 0.48 -5.15 -77.85
C ARG A 7 1.14 -5.23 -76.48
N ASN A 8 0.98 -4.20 -75.67
CA ASN A 8 1.25 -4.26 -74.24
C ASN A 8 0.16 -5.16 -73.57
N ARG A 9 0.52 -6.36 -73.18
CA ARG A 9 -0.26 -7.15 -72.21
C ARG A 9 0.07 -6.63 -70.82
N ARG A 10 -0.85 -5.86 -70.25
CA ARG A 10 -0.86 -5.60 -68.78
C ARG A 10 -1.07 -6.92 -68.07
N ARG A 11 -0.08 -7.41 -67.33
CA ARG A 11 -0.24 -8.40 -66.29
C ARG A 11 -1.10 -7.76 -65.19
N PHE A 12 -2.31 -8.24 -64.98
CA PHE A 12 -3.05 -8.00 -63.78
C PHE A 12 -2.26 -8.71 -62.65
N GLY A 13 -1.60 -7.94 -61.80
CA GLY A 13 -1.09 -8.46 -60.55
C GLY A 13 -2.28 -8.96 -59.71
N HIS A 14 -2.16 -10.15 -59.17
CA HIS A 14 -3.03 -10.59 -58.10
C HIS A 14 -3.02 -9.52 -57.00
N ILE A 15 -4.13 -8.84 -56.83
CA ILE A 15 -4.42 -8.07 -55.62
C ILE A 15 -4.80 -9.14 -54.61
N GLU A 16 -3.87 -9.50 -53.74
CA GLU A 16 -4.24 -10.20 -52.52
C GLU A 16 -5.22 -9.32 -51.75
N PRO A 17 -6.32 -9.88 -51.23
CA PRO A 17 -7.23 -9.08 -50.41
C PRO A 17 -6.51 -8.64 -49.15
N LEU A 18 -6.30 -7.34 -49.03
CA LEU A 18 -5.73 -6.66 -47.86
C LEU A 18 -6.68 -6.66 -46.64
N GLU A 19 -7.80 -7.35 -46.71
CA GLU A 19 -8.90 -7.21 -45.75
C GLU A 19 -8.81 -8.08 -44.48
N ASN A 20 -7.86 -8.99 -44.34
CA ASN A 20 -7.85 -9.92 -43.21
C ASN A 20 -6.72 -9.70 -42.17
N ARG A 21 -5.97 -8.62 -42.24
CA ARG A 21 -4.85 -8.37 -41.30
C ARG A 21 -5.02 -7.20 -40.29
N ARG A 22 -6.20 -6.60 -40.19
CA ARG A 22 -6.43 -5.43 -39.30
C ARG A 22 -7.63 -5.58 -38.35
N LEU A 23 -8.07 -6.79 -38.05
CA LEU A 23 -9.22 -6.96 -37.15
C LEU A 23 -8.88 -6.98 -35.66
N LEU A 24 -7.62 -7.01 -35.28
CA LEU A 24 -7.18 -7.06 -33.87
C LEU A 24 -5.97 -6.14 -33.69
N ALA A 25 -6.10 -4.83 -33.93
CA ALA A 25 -5.03 -3.88 -33.68
C ALA A 25 -5.18 -3.26 -32.28
N VAL A 26 -4.06 -3.13 -31.55
CA VAL A 26 -4.06 -2.42 -30.27
C VAL A 26 -4.17 -0.92 -30.51
N ASP A 27 -5.30 -0.35 -30.16
CA ASP A 27 -5.63 1.05 -30.33
C ASP A 27 -5.46 1.84 -29.02
N VAL A 28 -5.20 3.14 -29.13
CA VAL A 28 -5.20 4.07 -28.00
C VAL A 28 -6.54 4.78 -28.00
N VAL A 29 -7.35 4.53 -26.98
CA VAL A 29 -8.67 5.17 -26.80
C VAL A 29 -8.59 6.43 -25.95
N GLN A 30 -7.61 6.50 -25.04
CA GLN A 30 -7.33 7.70 -24.28
C GLN A 30 -5.81 7.98 -24.24
N PRO A 31 -5.38 9.22 -24.49
CA PRO A 31 -3.95 9.56 -24.41
C PRO A 31 -3.47 9.51 -22.96
N LEU A 32 -2.31 8.91 -22.72
CA LEU A 32 -1.64 8.98 -21.43
C LEU A 32 -1.18 10.42 -21.17
N GLN A 33 -1.51 10.93 -19.99
CA GLN A 33 -1.20 12.32 -19.61
C GLN A 33 0.18 12.40 -18.97
N ASN A 34 0.89 13.52 -19.21
CA ASN A 34 2.11 13.82 -18.50
C ASN A 34 1.80 14.02 -17.00
N LEU A 35 2.72 13.57 -16.17
CA LEU A 35 2.63 13.71 -14.72
C LEU A 35 3.65 14.73 -14.22
N SER A 36 3.29 15.44 -13.17
CA SER A 36 4.20 16.32 -12.43
C SER A 36 3.95 16.12 -10.94
N ALA A 37 5.00 15.85 -10.20
CA ALA A 37 4.94 15.64 -8.76
C ALA A 37 6.16 16.28 -8.09
N ASN A 38 6.08 16.53 -6.79
CA ASN A 38 7.24 16.86 -5.97
C ASN A 38 7.92 15.56 -5.53
N ALA A 39 9.20 15.62 -5.22
CA ALA A 39 9.93 14.50 -4.63
C ALA A 39 9.23 14.09 -3.31
N GLY A 40 9.09 12.77 -3.08
CA GLY A 40 8.37 12.21 -1.94
C GLY A 40 6.84 12.24 -2.06
N ALA A 41 6.27 12.62 -3.22
CA ALA A 41 4.83 12.54 -3.42
C ALA A 41 4.36 11.08 -3.50
N ALA A 42 3.13 10.82 -3.08
CA ALA A 42 2.51 9.51 -3.24
C ALA A 42 2.48 9.06 -4.72
N SER A 43 2.65 7.75 -4.95
CA SER A 43 2.65 7.15 -6.27
C SER A 43 1.36 7.46 -7.04
N ALA A 44 1.48 7.71 -8.33
CA ALA A 44 0.32 7.84 -9.22
C ALA A 44 -0.08 6.47 -9.77
N VAL A 45 -1.40 6.25 -9.90
CA VAL A 45 -1.96 5.04 -10.50
C VAL A 45 -2.72 5.41 -11.76
N ILE A 46 -2.42 4.73 -12.87
CA ILE A 46 -3.05 4.92 -14.17
C ILE A 46 -3.72 3.60 -14.58
N ASP A 47 -4.96 3.66 -14.97
CA ASP A 47 -5.70 2.54 -15.54
C ASP A 47 -5.36 2.41 -17.04
N LEU A 48 -4.58 1.40 -17.40
CA LEU A 48 -4.18 1.15 -18.78
C LEU A 48 -5.30 0.49 -19.59
N ASP A 49 -6.19 -0.30 -18.95
CA ASP A 49 -7.35 -0.89 -19.64
C ASP A 49 -8.31 0.20 -20.14
N ALA A 50 -8.39 1.36 -19.44
CA ALA A 50 -9.14 2.51 -19.91
C ALA A 50 -8.44 3.31 -21.03
N ALA A 51 -7.12 3.16 -21.18
CA ALA A 51 -6.33 3.91 -22.14
C ALA A 51 -6.11 3.19 -23.46
N PHE A 52 -6.15 1.86 -23.46
CA PHE A 52 -5.91 1.00 -24.63
C PHE A 52 -7.08 0.06 -24.83
N ASP A 53 -7.33 -0.32 -26.08
CA ASP A 53 -8.36 -1.26 -26.47
C ASP A 53 -7.83 -2.17 -27.59
N LEU A 54 -8.37 -3.35 -27.72
CA LEU A 54 -8.09 -4.23 -28.84
C LEU A 54 -9.22 -4.14 -29.87
N ALA A 55 -8.96 -3.45 -30.95
CA ALA A 55 -9.96 -3.21 -32.01
C ALA A 55 -10.62 -4.53 -32.43
N GLY A 56 -11.94 -4.52 -32.44
CA GLY A 56 -12.73 -5.66 -32.87
C GLY A 56 -12.99 -6.73 -31.82
N VAL A 57 -12.52 -6.60 -30.59
CA VAL A 57 -12.93 -7.40 -29.43
C VAL A 57 -13.79 -6.51 -28.53
N THR A 58 -15.02 -6.93 -28.26
CA THR A 58 -15.99 -6.12 -27.48
C THR A 58 -16.71 -6.93 -26.41
N GLY A 59 -16.67 -8.25 -26.52
CA GLY A 59 -17.25 -9.18 -25.57
C GLY A 59 -16.23 -9.74 -24.59
N THR A 60 -16.70 -10.39 -23.54
CA THR A 60 -15.85 -11.06 -22.56
C THR A 60 -14.93 -12.07 -23.23
N VAL A 61 -13.63 -11.99 -22.95
CA VAL A 61 -12.62 -12.95 -23.41
C VAL A 61 -12.43 -14.04 -22.36
N VAL A 62 -12.35 -15.28 -22.84
CA VAL A 62 -12.01 -16.46 -22.03
C VAL A 62 -10.81 -17.20 -22.60
N ARG A 63 -10.01 -17.79 -21.72
CA ARG A 63 -8.83 -18.57 -22.03
C ARG A 63 -9.06 -20.03 -21.66
N PHE A 64 -8.82 -20.94 -22.60
CA PHE A 64 -8.78 -22.38 -22.40
C PHE A 64 -7.33 -22.82 -22.35
N SER A 65 -6.85 -23.19 -21.19
CA SER A 65 -5.53 -23.83 -21.03
C SER A 65 -5.68 -25.33 -21.26
N ASN A 66 -4.79 -25.91 -22.07
CA ASN A 66 -4.94 -27.29 -22.56
C ASN A 66 -3.58 -28.01 -22.65
N ASN A 67 -3.60 -29.33 -22.87
CA ASN A 67 -2.39 -30.16 -22.97
C ASN A 67 -1.90 -30.41 -24.41
N ILE A 68 -2.50 -29.76 -25.43
CA ILE A 68 -2.15 -30.00 -26.84
C ILE A 68 -1.22 -28.92 -27.39
N GLY A 69 -1.40 -27.69 -26.99
CA GLY A 69 -0.62 -26.57 -27.52
C GLY A 69 -0.75 -25.29 -26.66
N ALA A 70 -0.62 -24.16 -27.34
CA ALA A 70 -0.83 -22.85 -26.70
C ALA A 70 -2.28 -22.72 -26.19
N ASP A 71 -2.50 -21.77 -25.29
CA ASP A 71 -3.83 -21.44 -24.82
C ASP A 71 -4.73 -21.00 -25.99
N ILE A 72 -6.02 -21.40 -25.94
CA ILE A 72 -7.03 -20.96 -26.90
C ILE A 72 -7.80 -19.81 -26.25
N TYR A 73 -7.84 -18.65 -26.88
CA TYR A 73 -8.64 -17.53 -26.48
C TYR A 73 -9.92 -17.45 -27.32
N ALA A 74 -11.03 -17.12 -26.67
CA ALA A 74 -12.30 -16.92 -27.33
C ALA A 74 -13.05 -15.72 -26.78
N GLU A 75 -13.66 -14.93 -27.66
CA GLU A 75 -14.56 -13.84 -27.33
C GLU A 75 -16.00 -14.33 -27.30
N LEU A 76 -16.68 -14.08 -26.21
CA LEU A 76 -18.11 -14.37 -26.08
C LEU A 76 -18.95 -13.29 -26.81
N PHE A 77 -20.14 -13.67 -27.24
CA PHE A 77 -21.08 -12.78 -27.92
C PHE A 77 -22.05 -12.13 -26.91
N ASP A 78 -21.56 -11.71 -25.76
CA ASP A 78 -22.32 -11.01 -24.71
C ASP A 78 -22.44 -9.51 -24.96
N ALA A 79 -21.59 -8.92 -25.80
CA ALA A 79 -21.72 -7.55 -26.30
C ALA A 79 -21.85 -7.50 -27.82
N ALA A 80 -22.38 -6.42 -28.37
CA ALA A 80 -22.43 -6.22 -29.82
C ALA A 80 -21.02 -5.98 -30.39
N GLY A 81 -20.74 -6.55 -31.58
CA GLY A 81 -19.42 -6.41 -32.18
C GLY A 81 -19.22 -7.22 -33.43
N PRO A 82 -18.01 -7.22 -34.01
CA PRO A 82 -17.70 -7.97 -35.22
C PRO A 82 -17.84 -9.50 -35.05
N GLY A 83 -18.05 -10.21 -36.16
CA GLY A 83 -18.11 -11.68 -36.16
C GLY A 83 -19.40 -12.28 -35.61
N ARG A 84 -20.41 -11.45 -35.30
CA ARG A 84 -21.73 -11.86 -34.85
C ARG A 84 -22.83 -11.01 -35.48
N THR A 85 -24.00 -11.59 -35.66
CA THR A 85 -25.20 -10.88 -36.10
C THR A 85 -26.06 -10.42 -34.93
N ARG A 86 -25.91 -11.07 -33.79
CA ARG A 86 -26.62 -10.74 -32.54
C ARG A 86 -25.82 -11.16 -31.32
N THR A 87 -26.13 -10.56 -30.18
CA THR A 87 -25.65 -11.02 -28.89
C THR A 87 -26.40 -12.28 -28.43
N THR A 88 -25.74 -13.06 -27.56
CA THR A 88 -26.28 -14.29 -26.95
C THR A 88 -26.09 -14.24 -25.42
N PRO A 89 -26.72 -13.26 -24.73
CA PRO A 89 -26.44 -12.98 -23.34
C PRO A 89 -26.82 -14.12 -22.39
N LEU A 90 -27.89 -14.87 -22.65
CA LEU A 90 -28.27 -16.01 -21.80
C LEU A 90 -27.27 -17.13 -21.88
N THR A 91 -26.83 -17.47 -23.11
CA THR A 91 -25.85 -18.51 -23.37
C THR A 91 -24.47 -18.12 -22.81
N ALA A 92 -24.03 -16.88 -23.02
CA ALA A 92 -22.77 -16.37 -22.48
C ALA A 92 -22.78 -16.39 -20.94
N ALA A 93 -23.85 -15.93 -20.30
CA ALA A 93 -23.99 -15.97 -18.84
C ALA A 93 -23.98 -17.42 -18.30
N ASN A 94 -24.67 -18.36 -18.97
CA ASN A 94 -24.62 -19.77 -18.62
C ASN A 94 -23.20 -20.33 -18.72
N PHE A 95 -22.50 -20.08 -19.84
CA PHE A 95 -21.11 -20.53 -20.02
C PHE A 95 -20.18 -19.94 -18.95
N LEU A 96 -20.28 -18.64 -18.67
CA LEU A 96 -19.50 -17.97 -17.63
C LEU A 96 -19.79 -18.50 -16.23
N ALA A 97 -21.00 -18.95 -15.92
CA ALA A 97 -21.30 -19.59 -14.64
C ALA A 97 -20.48 -20.88 -14.42
N TYR A 98 -20.24 -21.66 -15.49
CA TYR A 98 -19.33 -22.81 -15.43
C TYR A 98 -17.87 -22.39 -15.32
N VAL A 99 -17.45 -21.35 -16.03
CA VAL A 99 -16.09 -20.79 -15.98
C VAL A 99 -15.78 -20.28 -14.57
N ASP A 100 -16.60 -19.36 -14.06
CA ASP A 100 -16.41 -18.70 -12.75
C ASP A 100 -16.53 -19.70 -11.60
N GLY A 101 -17.34 -20.75 -11.76
CA GLY A 101 -17.46 -21.87 -10.83
C GLY A 101 -16.35 -22.91 -10.95
N GLY A 102 -15.36 -22.75 -11.84
CA GLY A 102 -14.26 -23.68 -12.07
C GLY A 102 -14.69 -25.07 -12.56
N ARG A 103 -15.89 -25.19 -13.11
CA ARG A 103 -16.48 -26.50 -13.48
C ARG A 103 -15.85 -27.12 -14.72
N TYR A 104 -15.16 -26.33 -15.56
CA TYR A 104 -14.40 -26.82 -16.69
C TYR A 104 -12.95 -27.20 -16.37
N THR A 105 -12.54 -27.12 -15.10
CA THR A 105 -11.21 -27.56 -14.67
C THR A 105 -11.06 -29.06 -14.88
N ASP A 106 -9.96 -29.47 -15.53
CA ASP A 106 -9.65 -30.84 -15.92
C ASP A 106 -10.76 -31.49 -16.79
N SER A 107 -11.50 -30.67 -17.57
CA SER A 107 -12.48 -31.18 -18.51
C SER A 107 -11.80 -31.76 -19.75
N ILE A 108 -12.50 -32.64 -20.49
CA ILE A 108 -11.96 -33.28 -21.69
C ILE A 108 -12.73 -32.87 -22.94
N MET A 109 -12.01 -32.84 -24.05
CA MET A 109 -12.62 -32.88 -25.39
C MET A 109 -12.98 -34.33 -25.65
N HIS A 110 -14.26 -34.67 -25.49
CA HIS A 110 -14.73 -36.07 -25.48
C HIS A 110 -15.21 -36.57 -26.83
N ARG A 111 -15.33 -35.69 -27.84
CA ARG A 111 -15.72 -36.03 -29.18
C ARG A 111 -15.02 -35.14 -30.20
N SER A 112 -14.48 -35.73 -31.26
CA SER A 112 -13.84 -35.03 -32.36
C SER A 112 -14.24 -35.64 -33.69
N VAL A 113 -14.93 -34.86 -34.53
CA VAL A 113 -15.29 -35.27 -35.91
C VAL A 113 -14.53 -34.34 -36.87
N PRO A 114 -13.43 -34.81 -37.47
CA PRO A 114 -12.61 -33.98 -38.37
C PRO A 114 -13.44 -33.35 -39.50
N GLY A 115 -13.19 -32.07 -39.76
CA GLY A 115 -13.95 -31.29 -40.74
C GLY A 115 -15.37 -30.88 -40.31
N PHE A 116 -15.77 -31.23 -39.08
CA PHE A 116 -17.06 -30.84 -38.51
C PHE A 116 -16.86 -30.10 -37.17
N VAL A 117 -16.64 -30.81 -36.05
CA VAL A 117 -16.56 -30.20 -34.72
C VAL A 117 -15.55 -30.91 -33.80
N VAL A 118 -15.04 -30.17 -32.79
CA VAL A 118 -14.41 -30.71 -31.57
C VAL A 118 -15.28 -30.32 -30.39
N GLN A 119 -15.80 -31.29 -29.63
CA GLN A 119 -16.79 -31.09 -28.58
C GLN A 119 -16.22 -31.41 -27.18
N GLY A 120 -16.50 -30.54 -26.21
CA GLY A 120 -16.06 -30.67 -24.83
C GLY A 120 -17.09 -30.20 -23.82
N GLY A 121 -16.66 -30.01 -22.55
CA GLY A 121 -17.47 -29.46 -21.48
C GLY A 121 -18.48 -30.41 -20.83
N GLY A 122 -18.49 -31.70 -21.25
CA GLY A 122 -19.40 -32.70 -20.69
C GLY A 122 -18.82 -33.52 -19.56
N PHE A 123 -17.52 -33.78 -19.58
CA PHE A 123 -16.84 -34.76 -18.73
C PHE A 123 -15.48 -34.24 -18.27
N THR A 124 -15.00 -34.80 -17.14
CA THR A 124 -13.66 -34.53 -16.61
C THR A 124 -12.72 -35.72 -16.89
N ASP A 125 -11.42 -35.49 -16.77
CA ASP A 125 -10.39 -36.50 -16.95
C ASP A 125 -10.27 -37.52 -15.79
N LYS A 126 -11.09 -37.36 -14.73
CA LYS A 126 -11.08 -38.27 -13.57
C LYS A 126 -11.48 -39.69 -13.94
N SER A 127 -12.45 -39.82 -14.82
CA SER A 127 -12.80 -41.02 -15.55
C SER A 127 -13.63 -40.65 -16.77
N LEU A 128 -13.69 -41.51 -17.81
CA LEU A 128 -14.49 -41.23 -19.00
C LEU A 128 -15.98 -41.00 -18.68
N ALA A 129 -16.48 -41.53 -17.57
CA ALA A 129 -17.88 -41.38 -17.14
C ALA A 129 -18.10 -40.25 -16.13
N ALA A 130 -17.05 -39.51 -15.74
CA ALA A 130 -17.16 -38.43 -14.73
C ALA A 130 -17.78 -37.18 -15.36
N ALA A 131 -19.10 -37.10 -15.35
CA ALA A 131 -19.85 -35.98 -15.92
C ALA A 131 -19.65 -34.69 -15.06
N ILE A 132 -19.56 -33.56 -15.73
CA ILE A 132 -19.59 -32.24 -15.11
C ILE A 132 -21.03 -31.95 -14.61
N PRO A 133 -21.24 -31.60 -13.35
CA PRO A 133 -22.58 -31.27 -12.84
C PRO A 133 -23.19 -30.09 -13.62
N GLN A 134 -24.45 -30.27 -14.06
CA GLN A 134 -25.12 -29.33 -14.93
C GLN A 134 -25.89 -28.27 -14.12
N PHE A 135 -25.92 -27.05 -14.64
CA PHE A 135 -26.93 -26.04 -14.31
C PHE A 135 -28.20 -26.27 -15.12
N PRO A 136 -29.32 -25.60 -14.80
CA PRO A 136 -30.52 -25.64 -15.61
C PRO A 136 -30.25 -25.31 -17.08
N ALA A 137 -30.97 -25.94 -17.99
CA ALA A 137 -30.83 -25.68 -19.41
C ALA A 137 -31.19 -24.24 -19.78
N VAL A 138 -30.48 -23.68 -20.76
CA VAL A 138 -30.64 -22.30 -21.20
C VAL A 138 -31.54 -22.23 -22.44
N THR A 139 -32.33 -21.17 -22.54
CA THR A 139 -33.13 -20.88 -23.75
C THR A 139 -32.21 -20.70 -24.95
N ASN A 140 -32.54 -21.32 -26.08
CA ASN A 140 -31.78 -21.24 -27.31
C ASN A 140 -31.78 -19.81 -27.89
N GLU A 141 -30.63 -19.31 -28.31
CA GLU A 141 -30.42 -17.99 -28.91
C GLU A 141 -29.80 -18.10 -30.31
N PRO A 142 -30.50 -18.73 -31.29
CA PRO A 142 -29.97 -18.94 -32.62
C PRO A 142 -29.83 -17.64 -33.40
N GLY A 143 -29.12 -17.66 -34.53
CA GLY A 143 -29.02 -16.53 -35.45
C GLY A 143 -27.61 -16.01 -35.72
N ASN A 144 -26.61 -16.42 -34.94
CA ASN A 144 -25.21 -16.35 -35.36
C ASN A 144 -24.86 -17.60 -36.14
N THR A 145 -24.11 -17.42 -37.23
CA THR A 145 -23.80 -18.51 -38.18
C THR A 145 -22.72 -19.43 -37.61
N ASN A 146 -22.95 -20.75 -37.71
CA ASN A 146 -22.01 -21.80 -37.27
C ASN A 146 -20.89 -22.01 -38.31
N ILE A 147 -20.05 -21.00 -38.49
CA ILE A 147 -18.88 -21.07 -39.41
C ILE A 147 -17.62 -21.48 -38.65
N ARG A 148 -16.57 -21.86 -39.39
CA ARG A 148 -15.27 -22.18 -38.81
C ARG A 148 -14.82 -21.12 -37.83
N GLY A 149 -14.37 -21.56 -36.64
CA GLY A 149 -13.86 -20.71 -35.58
C GLY A 149 -14.93 -20.20 -34.60
N THR A 150 -16.22 -20.44 -34.86
CA THR A 150 -17.25 -20.19 -33.84
C THR A 150 -17.34 -21.33 -32.83
N ILE A 151 -17.81 -21.01 -31.62
CA ILE A 151 -18.11 -21.97 -30.55
C ILE A 151 -19.62 -21.98 -30.34
N ALA A 152 -20.23 -23.16 -30.32
CA ALA A 152 -21.67 -23.29 -30.14
C ALA A 152 -22.03 -24.28 -29.04
N MET A 153 -23.24 -24.13 -28.46
CA MET A 153 -23.75 -25.05 -27.44
C MET A 153 -24.27 -26.33 -28.04
N ALA A 154 -23.85 -27.47 -27.48
CA ALA A 154 -24.45 -28.76 -27.80
C ALA A 154 -25.83 -28.90 -27.14
N LYS A 155 -26.74 -29.63 -27.80
CA LYS A 155 -28.13 -29.82 -27.39
C LYS A 155 -28.59 -31.27 -27.63
N LEU A 156 -29.61 -31.68 -26.88
CA LEU A 156 -30.29 -32.94 -27.14
C LEU A 156 -31.13 -32.85 -28.43
N GLY A 157 -31.13 -33.94 -29.22
CA GLY A 157 -31.93 -34.03 -30.44
C GLY A 157 -33.42 -33.81 -30.16
N GLY A 158 -34.07 -32.98 -30.97
CA GLY A 158 -35.48 -32.66 -30.83
C GLY A 158 -35.86 -31.68 -29.71
N ASN A 159 -34.88 -31.17 -28.92
CA ASN A 159 -35.14 -30.17 -27.89
C ASN A 159 -34.23 -28.96 -28.08
N PRO A 160 -34.69 -27.87 -28.67
CA PRO A 160 -33.91 -26.66 -28.90
C PRO A 160 -33.38 -26.00 -27.61
N ASN A 161 -34.11 -26.11 -26.50
CA ASN A 161 -33.80 -25.46 -25.22
C ASN A 161 -33.17 -26.43 -24.20
N SER A 162 -32.31 -27.34 -24.66
CA SER A 162 -31.67 -28.37 -23.83
C SER A 162 -30.17 -28.13 -23.58
N ALA A 163 -29.62 -26.99 -24.00
CA ALA A 163 -28.21 -26.67 -23.81
C ALA A 163 -27.91 -26.44 -22.31
N THR A 164 -26.81 -27.06 -21.82
CA THR A 164 -26.36 -26.93 -20.41
C THR A 164 -24.88 -26.56 -20.38
N ASN A 165 -23.96 -27.53 -20.34
CA ASN A 165 -22.51 -27.35 -20.14
C ASN A 165 -21.67 -27.69 -21.39
N GLN A 166 -22.20 -28.51 -22.32
CA GLN A 166 -21.41 -28.97 -23.45
C GLN A 166 -21.38 -27.93 -24.58
N PHE A 167 -20.20 -27.74 -25.12
CA PHE A 167 -19.94 -26.84 -26.25
C PHE A 167 -19.06 -27.52 -27.30
N PHE A 168 -19.03 -26.96 -28.50
CA PHE A 168 -18.14 -27.43 -29.57
C PHE A 168 -17.55 -26.27 -30.36
N PHE A 169 -16.34 -26.50 -30.86
CA PHE A 169 -15.66 -25.66 -31.85
C PHE A 169 -16.03 -26.09 -33.24
N ASN A 170 -16.45 -25.17 -34.09
CA ASN A 170 -16.72 -25.43 -35.50
C ASN A 170 -15.39 -25.47 -36.29
N LEU A 171 -15.09 -26.61 -36.94
CA LEU A 171 -13.89 -26.81 -37.75
C LEU A 171 -14.07 -26.38 -39.22
N ALA A 172 -15.30 -26.21 -39.66
CA ALA A 172 -15.66 -25.82 -41.02
C ALA A 172 -16.88 -24.89 -41.00
N ASP A 173 -17.35 -24.47 -42.18
CA ASP A 173 -18.66 -23.86 -42.32
C ASP A 173 -19.74 -24.95 -42.21
N ASN A 174 -20.37 -24.98 -41.04
CA ASN A 174 -21.43 -25.92 -40.67
C ASN A 174 -22.82 -25.29 -40.76
N SER A 175 -22.95 -24.08 -41.32
CA SER A 175 -24.18 -23.29 -41.34
C SER A 175 -25.35 -24.02 -42.01
N ALA A 176 -25.11 -24.68 -43.14
CA ALA A 176 -26.12 -25.41 -43.85
C ALA A 176 -26.82 -26.49 -43.01
N ASN A 177 -26.14 -27.03 -42.02
CA ASN A 177 -26.65 -28.04 -41.09
C ASN A 177 -27.08 -27.40 -39.74
N LEU A 178 -26.16 -26.74 -39.05
CA LEU A 178 -26.35 -26.34 -37.64
C LEU A 178 -27.24 -25.10 -37.45
N ASP A 179 -27.36 -24.22 -38.46
CA ASP A 179 -28.22 -23.04 -38.35
C ASP A 179 -29.70 -23.35 -38.51
N ALA A 180 -30.03 -24.50 -39.17
CA ALA A 180 -31.39 -24.87 -39.47
C ALA A 180 -31.97 -25.97 -38.56
N GLN A 181 -31.18 -27.02 -38.25
CA GLN A 181 -31.69 -28.16 -37.50
C GLN A 181 -31.87 -27.86 -36.01
N ASN A 182 -32.84 -28.55 -35.38
CA ASN A 182 -33.13 -28.45 -33.94
C ASN A 182 -33.30 -27.00 -33.46
N GLY A 183 -33.91 -26.14 -34.27
CA GLY A 183 -34.13 -24.71 -33.98
C GLY A 183 -32.89 -23.83 -34.07
N GLY A 184 -31.84 -24.29 -34.78
CA GLY A 184 -30.53 -23.62 -34.89
C GLY A 184 -29.66 -23.76 -33.63
N PHE A 185 -28.39 -24.05 -33.80
CA PHE A 185 -27.44 -24.12 -32.67
C PHE A 185 -26.91 -22.71 -32.34
N THR A 186 -26.95 -22.35 -31.07
CA THR A 186 -26.45 -21.04 -30.62
C THR A 186 -24.94 -20.97 -30.72
N ALA A 187 -24.41 -20.32 -31.77
CA ALA A 187 -23.02 -19.86 -31.77
C ALA A 187 -22.91 -18.67 -30.87
N PHE A 188 -22.18 -18.81 -29.76
CA PHE A 188 -22.11 -17.83 -28.65
C PHE A 188 -20.73 -17.23 -28.44
N ALA A 189 -19.71 -17.73 -29.16
CA ALA A 189 -18.35 -17.21 -29.08
C ALA A 189 -17.60 -17.45 -30.41
N ARG A 190 -16.46 -16.77 -30.54
CA ARG A 190 -15.50 -17.02 -31.62
C ARG A 190 -14.08 -17.17 -31.05
N VAL A 191 -13.29 -18.03 -31.65
CA VAL A 191 -11.87 -18.21 -31.35
C VAL A 191 -11.08 -17.02 -31.90
N LEU A 192 -10.15 -16.52 -31.09
CA LEU A 192 -9.31 -15.37 -31.42
C LEU A 192 -7.88 -15.79 -31.81
N GLY A 193 -7.21 -14.95 -32.58
CA GLY A 193 -5.81 -15.13 -32.99
C GLY A 193 -5.54 -16.48 -33.66
N THR A 194 -4.50 -17.15 -33.20
CA THR A 194 -4.05 -18.44 -33.69
C THR A 194 -4.70 -19.66 -33.01
N GLY A 195 -5.71 -19.44 -32.15
CA GLY A 195 -6.32 -20.51 -31.33
C GLY A 195 -6.89 -21.67 -32.15
N MET A 196 -7.37 -21.40 -33.37
CA MET A 196 -7.85 -22.47 -34.26
C MET A 196 -6.75 -23.43 -34.71
N THR A 197 -5.47 -23.06 -34.69
CA THR A 197 -4.36 -24.00 -34.96
C THR A 197 -4.29 -25.09 -33.88
N VAL A 198 -4.59 -24.75 -32.63
CA VAL A 198 -4.63 -25.73 -31.52
C VAL A 198 -5.88 -26.62 -31.63
N VAL A 199 -7.03 -26.03 -31.97
CA VAL A 199 -8.26 -26.82 -32.22
C VAL A 199 -8.09 -27.79 -33.38
N ASP A 200 -7.42 -27.39 -34.46
CA ASP A 200 -7.08 -28.27 -35.59
C ASP A 200 -6.13 -29.39 -35.18
N ALA A 201 -5.16 -29.09 -34.32
CA ALA A 201 -4.25 -30.09 -33.76
C ALA A 201 -5.02 -31.13 -32.92
N MET A 202 -6.02 -30.70 -32.13
CA MET A 202 -6.93 -31.62 -31.43
C MET A 202 -7.72 -32.50 -32.40
N ALA A 203 -8.23 -31.91 -33.50
CA ALA A 203 -9.01 -32.62 -34.51
C ALA A 203 -8.17 -33.62 -35.34
N ALA A 204 -6.87 -33.38 -35.47
CA ALA A 204 -5.93 -34.23 -36.18
C ALA A 204 -5.48 -35.47 -35.37
N LEU A 205 -5.81 -35.55 -34.09
CA LEU A 205 -5.47 -36.69 -33.23
C LEU A 205 -6.24 -37.94 -33.66
N PRO A 206 -5.73 -39.15 -33.35
CA PRO A 206 -6.50 -40.38 -33.49
C PRO A 206 -7.81 -40.31 -32.69
N GLN A 207 -8.91 -40.73 -33.32
CA GLN A 207 -10.21 -40.90 -32.67
C GLN A 207 -10.42 -42.37 -32.36
N LEU A 208 -10.84 -42.66 -31.13
CA LEU A 208 -11.12 -44.01 -30.68
C LEU A 208 -12.58 -44.11 -30.22
N ASP A 209 -13.21 -45.25 -30.54
CA ASP A 209 -14.59 -45.56 -30.16
C ASP A 209 -14.62 -46.34 -28.84
N PHE A 210 -15.23 -45.71 -27.82
CA PHE A 210 -15.51 -46.31 -26.51
C PHE A 210 -17.01 -46.45 -26.23
N GLY A 211 -17.83 -46.32 -27.30
CA GLY A 211 -19.29 -46.25 -27.19
C GLY A 211 -19.79 -44.88 -26.75
N SER A 212 -21.06 -44.62 -27.07
CA SER A 212 -21.68 -43.31 -26.79
C SER A 212 -21.60 -42.92 -25.33
N PRO A 213 -21.20 -41.69 -25.01
CA PRO A 213 -20.98 -40.54 -25.87
C PRO A 213 -19.52 -40.35 -26.34
N PHE A 214 -18.66 -41.37 -26.30
CA PHE A 214 -17.23 -41.33 -26.60
C PHE A 214 -16.93 -42.09 -27.93
N ASP A 215 -17.85 -42.05 -28.89
CA ASP A 215 -17.71 -42.74 -30.18
C ASP A 215 -16.53 -42.20 -31.00
N ASP A 216 -16.17 -40.94 -30.88
CA ASP A 216 -15.09 -40.25 -31.59
C ASP A 216 -14.12 -39.58 -30.60
N LEU A 217 -13.65 -40.29 -29.56
CA LEU A 217 -12.76 -39.73 -28.50
C LEU A 217 -11.37 -39.42 -29.05
N PRO A 218 -10.91 -38.15 -29.09
CA PRO A 218 -9.56 -37.82 -29.52
C PRO A 218 -8.55 -38.21 -28.43
N VAL A 219 -7.47 -38.89 -28.82
CA VAL A 219 -6.43 -39.35 -27.90
C VAL A 219 -5.02 -39.04 -28.37
N THR A 220 -4.09 -38.85 -27.45
CA THR A 220 -2.67 -38.65 -27.72
C THR A 220 -1.87 -39.92 -27.47
N GLY A 221 -0.76 -40.15 -28.20
CA GLY A 221 0.26 -41.12 -27.86
C GLY A 221 -0.13 -42.61 -28.06
N THR A 222 -1.36 -42.93 -28.43
CA THR A 222 -1.78 -44.31 -28.71
C THR A 222 -2.93 -44.37 -29.70
N THR A 223 -3.03 -45.48 -30.44
CA THR A 223 -4.18 -45.84 -31.28
C THR A 223 -4.85 -47.12 -30.78
N ASN A 224 -4.37 -47.67 -29.65
CA ASN A 224 -4.93 -48.91 -29.07
C ASN A 224 -5.91 -48.53 -27.93
N PRO A 225 -7.22 -48.81 -28.06
CA PRO A 225 -8.21 -48.50 -27.03
C PRO A 225 -7.88 -49.09 -25.67
N SER A 226 -7.31 -50.28 -25.61
CA SER A 226 -6.95 -50.93 -24.33
C SER A 226 -5.75 -50.29 -23.62
N ALA A 227 -5.00 -49.43 -24.30
CA ALA A 227 -3.84 -48.74 -23.75
C ALA A 227 -4.15 -47.28 -23.35
N VAL A 228 -5.39 -46.81 -23.53
CA VAL A 228 -5.77 -45.43 -23.17
C VAL A 228 -5.78 -45.26 -21.67
N THR A 229 -5.04 -44.26 -21.22
CA THR A 229 -4.98 -43.81 -19.84
C THR A 229 -5.37 -42.32 -19.74
N ARG A 230 -5.51 -41.78 -18.53
CA ARG A 230 -5.78 -40.34 -18.31
C ARG A 230 -4.81 -39.43 -19.07
N SER A 231 -3.53 -39.79 -19.16
CA SER A 231 -2.52 -38.98 -19.86
C SER A 231 -2.68 -38.94 -21.39
N ASN A 232 -3.51 -39.79 -21.94
CA ASN A 232 -3.81 -39.80 -23.38
C ASN A 232 -5.02 -38.91 -23.74
N LEU A 233 -5.79 -38.44 -22.76
CA LEU A 233 -6.97 -37.61 -23.00
C LEU A 233 -6.57 -36.18 -23.39
N VAL A 234 -7.36 -35.59 -24.29
CA VAL A 234 -7.25 -34.14 -24.59
C VAL A 234 -7.93 -33.37 -23.47
N THR A 235 -7.12 -32.82 -22.58
CA THR A 235 -7.57 -32.17 -21.34
C THR A 235 -7.52 -30.66 -21.47
N VAL A 236 -8.58 -30.00 -21.03
CA VAL A 236 -8.64 -28.57 -20.75
C VAL A 236 -8.42 -28.42 -19.24
N SER A 237 -7.20 -27.99 -18.85
CA SER A 237 -6.81 -27.88 -17.47
C SER A 237 -7.55 -26.77 -16.73
N SER A 238 -7.94 -25.71 -17.46
CA SER A 238 -8.80 -24.63 -16.93
C SER A 238 -9.45 -23.83 -18.03
N VAL A 239 -10.62 -23.26 -17.72
CA VAL A 239 -11.19 -22.15 -18.49
C VAL A 239 -11.38 -20.98 -17.53
N SER A 240 -10.84 -19.81 -17.88
CA SER A 240 -10.89 -18.60 -17.04
C SER A 240 -11.17 -17.36 -17.88
N ARG A 241 -11.73 -16.31 -17.26
CA ARG A 241 -11.75 -14.99 -17.88
C ARG A 241 -10.30 -14.54 -18.12
N ALA A 242 -10.09 -13.81 -19.19
CA ALA A 242 -8.78 -13.30 -19.58
C ALA A 242 -8.90 -11.87 -20.09
N ASN A 243 -7.84 -11.09 -19.86
CA ASN A 243 -7.69 -9.82 -20.55
C ASN A 243 -7.21 -10.07 -21.96
N GLU A 244 -7.61 -9.24 -22.90
CA GLU A 244 -7.15 -9.26 -24.28
C GLU A 244 -5.79 -8.61 -24.47
N LEU A 245 -5.39 -7.73 -23.54
CA LEU A 245 -4.12 -7.01 -23.56
C LEU A 245 -3.23 -7.42 -22.38
N VAL A 246 -1.94 -7.37 -22.62
CA VAL A 246 -0.87 -7.44 -21.62
C VAL A 246 -0.05 -6.16 -21.70
N PHE A 247 0.24 -5.59 -20.53
CA PHE A 247 0.96 -4.32 -20.42
C PHE A 247 2.34 -4.50 -19.83
N THR A 248 3.29 -3.73 -20.33
CA THR A 248 4.60 -3.52 -19.70
C THR A 248 4.91 -2.03 -19.69
N ALA A 249 5.66 -1.59 -18.69
CA ALA A 249 6.10 -0.20 -18.60
C ALA A 249 7.58 -0.13 -18.20
N SER A 250 8.26 0.92 -18.70
CA SER A 250 9.65 1.20 -18.33
C SER A 250 9.89 2.69 -18.18
N SER A 251 10.79 3.05 -17.29
CA SER A 251 11.23 4.43 -17.07
C SER A 251 12.62 4.65 -17.68
N SER A 252 12.79 5.75 -18.40
CA SER A 252 14.11 6.17 -18.92
C SER A 252 15.05 6.66 -17.81
N ASN A 253 14.52 7.01 -16.64
CA ASN A 253 15.28 7.48 -15.50
C ASN A 253 14.67 7.00 -14.18
N PRO A 254 15.05 5.80 -13.70
CA PRO A 254 14.52 5.25 -12.44
C PRO A 254 14.87 6.09 -11.20
N ALA A 255 15.86 6.97 -11.28
CA ALA A 255 16.18 7.91 -10.20
C ALA A 255 15.16 9.08 -10.08
N VAL A 256 14.26 9.23 -11.06
CA VAL A 256 13.16 10.20 -11.04
C VAL A 256 11.83 9.52 -10.74
N ALA A 257 11.56 8.40 -11.43
CA ALA A 257 10.37 7.61 -11.19
C ALA A 257 10.58 6.15 -11.60
N THR A 258 10.05 5.21 -10.83
CA THR A 258 9.97 3.80 -11.19
C THR A 258 8.55 3.42 -11.61
N THR A 259 8.41 2.27 -12.28
CA THR A 259 7.10 1.80 -12.78
C THR A 259 6.88 0.34 -12.46
N SER A 260 5.65 -0.01 -12.11
CA SER A 260 5.18 -1.38 -12.02
C SER A 260 3.79 -1.51 -12.60
N VAL A 261 3.49 -2.65 -13.25
CA VAL A 261 2.17 -2.94 -13.82
C VAL A 261 1.55 -4.11 -13.07
N GLY A 262 0.38 -3.88 -12.51
CA GLY A 262 -0.43 -4.89 -11.83
C GLY A 262 -1.22 -5.77 -12.83
N PRO A 263 -1.79 -6.91 -12.35
CA PRO A 263 -2.48 -7.89 -13.19
C PRO A 263 -3.75 -7.37 -13.88
N ASN A 264 -4.30 -6.24 -13.42
CA ASN A 264 -5.53 -5.63 -13.95
C ASN A 264 -5.21 -4.37 -14.76
N GLY A 265 -4.07 -4.29 -15.44
CA GLY A 265 -3.70 -3.12 -16.24
C GLY A 265 -3.40 -1.86 -15.43
N SER A 266 -3.30 -1.94 -14.11
CA SER A 266 -2.99 -0.79 -13.24
C SER A 266 -1.49 -0.49 -13.30
N LEU A 267 -1.11 0.65 -13.89
CA LEU A 267 0.25 1.16 -13.90
C LEU A 267 0.47 2.03 -12.67
N THR A 268 1.35 1.62 -11.78
CA THR A 268 1.86 2.46 -10.69
C THR A 268 3.12 3.16 -11.14
N VAL A 269 3.15 4.49 -11.00
CA VAL A 269 4.33 5.34 -11.19
C VAL A 269 4.75 5.84 -9.81
N ASP A 270 5.88 5.36 -9.36
CA ASP A 270 6.42 5.67 -8.04
C ASP A 270 7.51 6.74 -8.18
N TYR A 271 7.34 7.86 -7.49
CA TYR A 271 8.23 9.02 -7.58
C TYR A 271 9.39 8.87 -6.61
N ALA A 272 10.57 9.35 -7.01
CA ALA A 272 11.71 9.36 -6.09
C ALA A 272 11.47 10.30 -4.89
N ASP A 273 11.98 9.90 -3.72
CA ASP A 273 11.81 10.66 -2.47
C ASP A 273 12.61 11.97 -2.46
N ALA A 274 13.64 12.08 -3.28
CA ALA A 274 14.51 13.26 -3.34
C ALA A 274 14.99 13.53 -4.77
N GLY A 275 15.40 14.77 -5.01
CA GLY A 275 15.92 15.20 -6.29
C GLY A 275 14.92 15.92 -7.18
N SER A 276 15.28 16.15 -8.41
CA SER A 276 14.43 16.73 -9.46
C SER A 276 14.90 16.26 -10.82
N GLY A 277 14.01 16.26 -11.80
CA GLY A 277 14.36 15.85 -13.15
C GLY A 277 13.16 15.41 -13.96
N THR A 278 13.43 14.78 -15.09
CA THR A 278 12.39 14.21 -15.95
C THR A 278 12.69 12.76 -16.27
N ALA A 279 11.65 11.97 -16.38
CA ALA A 279 11.70 10.61 -16.91
C ALA A 279 10.65 10.47 -18.01
N THR A 280 10.99 9.76 -19.07
CA THR A 280 10.00 9.30 -20.05
C THR A 280 9.57 7.90 -19.68
N ILE A 281 8.28 7.73 -19.43
CA ILE A 281 7.67 6.41 -19.21
C ILE A 281 7.19 5.90 -20.56
N THR A 282 7.67 4.72 -20.94
CA THR A 282 7.21 4.00 -22.13
C THR A 282 6.29 2.88 -21.70
N VAL A 283 5.04 2.90 -22.13
CA VAL A 283 4.04 1.87 -21.92
C VAL A 283 3.87 1.11 -23.23
N ARG A 284 3.97 -0.21 -23.17
CA ARG A 284 3.67 -1.12 -24.28
C ARG A 284 2.42 -1.91 -23.92
N ALA A 285 1.39 -1.77 -24.73
CA ALA A 285 0.20 -2.60 -24.72
C ALA A 285 0.31 -3.60 -25.87
N ALA A 286 0.24 -4.89 -25.60
CA ALA A 286 0.36 -5.96 -26.60
C ALA A 286 -0.84 -6.90 -26.52
N SER A 287 -1.30 -7.38 -27.68
CA SER A 287 -2.32 -8.42 -27.75
C SER A 287 -1.79 -9.73 -27.14
N VAL A 288 -2.61 -10.39 -26.33
CA VAL A 288 -2.30 -11.74 -25.82
C VAL A 288 -2.36 -12.80 -26.92
N PHE A 289 -2.94 -12.47 -28.07
CA PHE A 289 -3.13 -13.38 -29.21
C PHE A 289 -1.98 -13.34 -30.21
N ASP A 290 -1.28 -12.21 -30.30
CA ASP A 290 -0.08 -12.03 -31.14
C ASP A 290 0.83 -10.97 -30.49
N ALA A 291 1.96 -11.41 -29.97
CA ALA A 291 2.94 -10.52 -29.33
C ALA A 291 3.58 -9.48 -30.29
N ASN A 292 3.41 -9.66 -31.61
CA ASN A 292 3.83 -8.69 -32.62
C ASN A 292 2.76 -7.61 -32.88
N ASP A 293 1.53 -7.82 -32.41
CA ASP A 293 0.48 -6.81 -32.41
C ASP A 293 0.51 -6.04 -31.11
N PHE A 294 1.15 -4.89 -31.14
CA PHE A 294 1.32 -4.01 -29.97
C PHE A 294 1.34 -2.54 -30.37
N THR A 295 1.06 -1.71 -29.40
CA THR A 295 1.21 -0.25 -29.49
C THR A 295 2.04 0.22 -28.32
N GLU A 296 2.96 1.16 -28.58
CA GLU A 296 3.74 1.85 -27.55
C GLU A 296 3.31 3.31 -27.44
N ARG A 297 3.20 3.80 -26.22
CA ARG A 297 2.96 5.22 -25.92
C ARG A 297 3.89 5.68 -24.82
N GLN A 298 4.20 6.96 -24.89
CA GLN A 298 5.09 7.59 -23.94
C GLN A 298 4.41 8.79 -23.30
N PHE A 299 4.73 9.02 -22.05
CA PHE A 299 4.42 10.26 -21.35
C PHE A 299 5.60 10.66 -20.47
N THR A 300 5.65 11.94 -20.11
CA THR A 300 6.73 12.50 -19.31
C THR A 300 6.28 12.58 -17.85
N VAL A 301 7.16 12.16 -16.96
CA VAL A 301 7.10 12.43 -15.52
C VAL A 301 8.10 13.54 -15.22
N THR A 302 7.62 14.64 -14.66
CA THR A 302 8.46 15.72 -14.12
C THR A 302 8.45 15.61 -12.60
N LEU A 303 9.60 15.30 -12.03
CA LEU A 303 9.85 15.39 -10.60
C LEU A 303 10.39 16.78 -10.30
N ASN A 304 9.64 17.58 -9.60
CA ASN A 304 10.13 18.84 -9.06
C ASN A 304 10.96 18.52 -7.81
N ALA A 305 12.02 19.30 -7.59
CA ALA A 305 12.67 19.27 -6.28
C ALA A 305 11.57 19.38 -5.23
N ALA A 306 11.68 18.60 -4.15
CA ALA A 306 10.81 18.83 -3.03
C ALA A 306 10.85 20.33 -2.79
N THR A 307 9.73 21.01 -3.05
CA THR A 307 9.60 22.35 -2.52
C THR A 307 9.85 22.12 -1.04
N PRO A 308 10.77 22.83 -0.38
CA PRO A 308 10.69 22.90 1.03
C PRO A 308 9.29 23.51 1.26
N THR A 309 8.28 22.69 1.38
CA THR A 309 7.10 23.07 2.12
C THR A 309 7.74 23.47 3.42
N SER A 310 7.68 24.76 3.71
CA SER A 310 7.89 25.19 5.07
C SER A 310 6.83 24.41 5.84
N ASN A 311 7.22 23.18 6.25
CA ASN A 311 6.39 22.35 7.13
C ASN A 311 6.03 23.34 8.24
N PRO A 312 4.78 23.80 8.35
CA PRO A 312 4.47 24.86 9.29
C PRO A 312 4.93 24.33 10.63
N ARG A 313 6.03 24.89 11.14
CA ARG A 313 6.57 24.43 12.40
C ARG A 313 5.47 24.52 13.43
N VAL A 314 5.13 23.39 13.99
CA VAL A 314 4.00 23.26 14.90
C VAL A 314 4.49 22.92 16.30
N LEU A 315 3.78 23.45 17.26
CA LEU A 315 3.76 22.99 18.63
C LEU A 315 2.47 22.19 18.82
N VAL A 316 2.56 20.99 19.32
CA VAL A 316 1.39 20.17 19.58
C VAL A 316 1.18 20.05 21.09
N ALA A 317 -0.05 20.26 21.51
CA ALA A 317 -0.47 20.18 22.90
C ALA A 317 -1.51 19.07 23.07
N GLY A 318 -1.22 18.06 23.88
CA GLY A 318 -2.19 17.04 24.33
C GLY A 318 -2.79 17.43 25.69
N ALA A 319 -4.10 17.26 25.86
CA ALA A 319 -4.73 17.47 27.17
C ALA A 319 -4.15 16.51 28.22
N ASP A 320 -3.77 17.03 29.40
CA ASP A 320 -3.31 16.18 30.50
C ASP A 320 -4.50 15.63 31.31
N ILE A 321 -4.22 14.73 32.23
CA ILE A 321 -5.22 14.08 33.09
C ILE A 321 -6.00 15.11 33.92
N GLY A 322 -7.33 15.02 33.94
CA GLY A 322 -8.19 15.88 34.73
C GLY A 322 -9.65 15.44 34.70
N ALA A 323 -10.37 15.66 35.78
CA ALA A 323 -11.81 15.40 35.82
C ALA A 323 -12.54 16.32 34.83
N GLY A 324 -13.31 15.74 33.91
CA GLY A 324 -14.00 16.44 32.83
C GLY A 324 -13.11 16.82 31.63
N SER A 325 -11.83 16.43 31.63
CA SER A 325 -10.96 16.60 30.46
C SER A 325 -11.42 15.70 29.32
N GLN A 326 -11.43 16.26 28.11
CA GLN A 326 -11.59 15.51 26.85
C GLN A 326 -10.20 15.22 26.27
N PRO A 327 -10.01 14.14 25.49
CA PRO A 327 -8.71 13.77 24.94
C PRO A 327 -8.32 14.62 23.72
N TRP A 328 -8.31 15.95 23.91
CA TRP A 328 -7.97 16.92 22.88
C TRP A 328 -6.49 16.90 22.55
N VAL A 329 -6.21 16.99 21.27
CA VAL A 329 -4.94 17.38 20.68
C VAL A 329 -5.14 18.72 19.98
N THR A 330 -4.25 19.66 20.22
CA THR A 330 -4.28 20.99 19.61
C THR A 330 -2.95 21.25 18.90
N VAL A 331 -3.04 21.55 17.60
CA VAL A 331 -1.92 21.92 16.75
C VAL A 331 -1.83 23.44 16.69
N ILE A 332 -0.66 23.99 16.99
CA ILE A 332 -0.41 25.42 17.18
C ILE A 332 0.72 25.81 16.22
N ASN A 333 0.57 26.91 15.49
CA ASN A 333 1.65 27.48 14.70
C ASN A 333 2.78 27.94 15.62
N ALA A 334 3.98 27.41 15.44
CA ALA A 334 5.14 27.66 16.30
C ALA A 334 5.60 29.14 16.32
N ALA A 335 5.46 29.83 15.19
CA ALA A 335 5.87 31.22 15.05
C ALA A 335 4.87 32.17 15.69
N THR A 336 3.57 31.96 15.47
CA THR A 336 2.50 32.90 15.85
C THR A 336 1.78 32.55 17.15
N GLY A 337 1.84 31.30 17.59
CA GLY A 337 1.05 30.78 18.70
C GLY A 337 -0.44 30.58 18.40
N ALA A 338 -0.85 30.77 17.14
CA ALA A 338 -2.23 30.57 16.72
C ALA A 338 -2.59 29.08 16.64
N VAL A 339 -3.80 28.73 17.07
CA VAL A 339 -4.32 27.37 16.91
C VAL A 339 -4.62 27.13 15.43
N VAL A 340 -3.97 26.10 14.86
CA VAL A 340 -4.14 25.68 13.46
C VAL A 340 -5.26 24.64 13.37
N ASN A 341 -5.23 23.66 14.29
CA ASN A 341 -6.22 22.59 14.32
C ASN A 341 -6.44 22.05 15.73
N ARG A 342 -7.58 21.37 15.95
CA ARG A 342 -7.92 20.71 17.19
C ARG A 342 -8.81 19.51 16.95
N PHE A 343 -8.43 18.33 17.48
CA PHE A 343 -9.17 17.09 17.29
C PHE A 343 -9.11 16.18 18.53
N LEU A 344 -10.02 15.22 18.63
CA LEU A 344 -10.02 14.20 19.68
C LEU A 344 -9.16 13.01 19.26
N ALA A 345 -8.13 12.68 20.04
CA ALA A 345 -7.27 11.52 19.75
C ALA A 345 -7.90 10.19 20.18
N TYR A 346 -8.82 10.21 21.10
CA TYR A 346 -9.51 9.05 21.66
C TYR A 346 -11.00 9.35 21.81
N GLU A 347 -11.76 8.36 22.31
CA GLU A 347 -13.20 8.48 22.54
C GLU A 347 -13.55 9.66 23.47
N GLU A 348 -14.65 10.30 23.15
CA GLU A 348 -15.20 11.37 23.97
C GLU A 348 -15.45 10.89 25.42
N GLY A 349 -15.13 11.75 26.40
CA GLY A 349 -15.24 11.39 27.82
C GLY A 349 -14.00 10.72 28.43
N PHE A 350 -12.99 10.36 27.61
CA PHE A 350 -11.74 9.83 28.15
C PHE A 350 -10.92 10.91 28.86
N GLY A 351 -10.88 10.92 30.18
CA GLY A 351 -10.18 11.89 31.02
C GLY A 351 -8.75 11.49 31.44
N GLY A 352 -8.18 10.43 30.89
CA GLY A 352 -6.83 9.94 31.24
C GLY A 352 -5.69 10.77 30.67
N GLY A 353 -6.00 11.74 29.81
CA GLY A 353 -5.05 12.61 29.13
C GLY A 353 -4.41 11.98 27.90
N VAL A 354 -3.78 12.81 27.07
CA VAL A 354 -3.08 12.45 25.83
C VAL A 354 -1.62 12.88 25.93
N ARG A 355 -0.71 11.96 25.64
CA ARG A 355 0.70 12.24 25.41
C ARG A 355 0.89 12.41 23.93
N VAL A 356 1.79 13.31 23.53
CA VAL A 356 2.01 13.65 22.14
C VAL A 356 3.50 13.62 21.80
N ALA A 357 3.78 13.20 20.56
CA ALA A 357 5.09 13.32 19.93
C ALA A 357 4.89 13.76 18.46
N LEU A 358 5.95 14.25 17.86
CA LEU A 358 6.01 14.59 16.44
C LEU A 358 7.16 13.83 15.78
N GLY A 359 6.95 13.36 14.56
CA GLY A 359 7.96 12.70 13.75
C GLY A 359 7.37 12.26 12.42
N ASP A 360 8.16 12.36 11.38
CA ASP A 360 7.80 11.87 10.05
C ASP A 360 7.87 10.33 10.04
N VAL A 361 6.74 9.69 10.31
CA VAL A 361 6.60 8.22 10.32
C VAL A 361 6.08 7.68 8.99
N THR A 362 5.74 8.56 8.05
CA THR A 362 5.26 8.20 6.72
C THR A 362 6.33 8.36 5.64
N GLY A 363 7.40 9.13 5.91
CA GLY A 363 8.47 9.43 4.96
C GLY A 363 8.13 10.54 3.96
N ASP A 364 7.09 11.33 4.24
CA ASP A 364 6.65 12.43 3.35
C ASP A 364 7.27 13.78 3.71
N LEU A 365 8.23 13.82 4.66
CA LEU A 365 8.91 14.98 5.20
C LEU A 365 7.99 15.93 6.00
N VAL A 366 6.79 15.47 6.37
CA VAL A 366 5.88 16.19 7.26
C VAL A 366 5.72 15.39 8.54
N ASP A 367 5.99 16.01 9.69
CA ASP A 367 5.81 15.34 10.97
C ASP A 367 4.34 14.99 11.21
N GLU A 368 4.05 13.73 11.49
CA GLU A 368 2.78 13.29 12.03
C GLU A 368 2.68 13.56 13.53
N VAL A 369 1.44 13.67 13.98
CA VAL A 369 1.09 13.77 15.40
C VAL A 369 0.89 12.36 15.96
N ILE A 370 1.85 11.89 16.73
CA ILE A 370 1.80 10.58 17.38
C ILE A 370 1.21 10.79 18.77
N THR A 371 0.13 10.08 19.08
CA THR A 371 -0.56 10.20 20.37
C THR A 371 -0.46 8.92 21.16
N ALA A 372 -0.39 9.03 22.48
CA ALA A 372 -0.44 7.89 23.38
C ALA A 372 -1.44 8.15 24.51
N SER A 373 -2.27 7.15 24.81
CA SER A 373 -3.31 7.28 25.83
C SER A 373 -2.73 7.29 27.24
N GLY A 374 -3.27 8.18 28.06
CA GLY A 374 -3.00 8.19 29.49
C GLY A 374 -3.64 7.00 30.24
N PRO A 375 -3.50 6.94 31.58
CA PRO A 375 -4.04 5.86 32.37
C PRO A 375 -5.58 5.85 32.38
N GLY A 376 -6.16 4.65 32.59
CA GLY A 376 -7.62 4.45 32.67
C GLY A 376 -8.24 3.66 31.52
N ARG A 377 -7.56 3.59 30.37
CA ARG A 377 -7.90 2.72 29.24
C ARG A 377 -6.71 1.83 28.85
N VAL A 378 -6.91 0.92 27.91
CA VAL A 378 -5.78 0.16 27.33
C VAL A 378 -4.77 1.12 26.76
N GLY A 379 -3.49 0.94 27.08
CA GLY A 379 -2.40 1.77 26.60
C GLY A 379 -2.25 1.61 25.08
N GLU A 380 -2.68 2.61 24.31
CA GLU A 380 -2.71 2.61 22.85
C GLU A 380 -1.96 3.82 22.28
N ILE A 381 -1.24 3.59 21.19
CA ILE A 381 -0.66 4.65 20.35
C ILE A 381 -1.50 4.76 19.10
N ARG A 382 -1.77 6.00 18.66
CA ARG A 382 -2.41 6.35 17.39
C ARG A 382 -1.61 7.43 16.70
N VAL A 383 -1.63 7.43 15.36
CA VAL A 383 -0.92 8.41 14.54
C VAL A 383 -1.94 9.20 13.73
N PHE A 384 -1.74 10.51 13.65
CA PHE A 384 -2.61 11.43 12.93
C PHE A 384 -1.78 12.37 12.05
N ARG A 385 -2.30 12.76 10.92
CA ARG A 385 -1.82 13.94 10.21
C ARG A 385 -2.11 15.21 11.04
N GLN A 386 -1.42 16.30 10.73
CA GLN A 386 -1.63 17.58 11.46
C GLN A 386 -3.04 18.14 11.29
N ASP A 387 -3.79 17.71 10.25
CA ASP A 387 -5.19 18.04 10.04
C ASP A 387 -6.19 17.22 10.89
N GLY A 388 -5.68 16.27 11.70
CA GLY A 388 -6.48 15.39 12.53
C GLY A 388 -6.95 14.09 11.86
N THR A 389 -6.55 13.85 10.61
CA THR A 389 -6.85 12.57 9.92
C THR A 389 -6.05 11.44 10.54
N GLU A 390 -6.71 10.41 11.05
CA GLU A 390 -6.06 9.26 11.66
C GLU A 390 -5.51 8.28 10.63
N LEU A 391 -4.27 7.85 10.81
CA LEU A 391 -3.61 6.78 10.06
C LEU A 391 -3.83 5.45 10.80
N VAL A 392 -4.96 4.81 10.57
CA VAL A 392 -5.46 3.65 11.36
C VAL A 392 -4.52 2.45 11.35
N SER A 393 -3.78 2.23 10.24
CA SER A 393 -2.79 1.15 10.13
C SER A 393 -1.59 1.30 11.07
N TYR A 394 -1.37 2.51 11.63
CA TYR A 394 -0.28 2.79 12.58
C TYR A 394 -0.66 2.57 14.04
N ARG A 395 -1.88 2.10 14.35
CA ARG A 395 -2.29 1.82 15.73
C ARG A 395 -1.49 0.67 16.33
N THR A 396 -1.05 0.83 17.58
CA THR A 396 -0.37 -0.25 18.31
C THR A 396 -0.67 -0.22 19.81
N LEU A 397 -0.54 -1.38 20.45
CA LEU A 397 -0.65 -1.57 21.90
C LEU A 397 0.75 -1.88 22.48
N PRO A 398 1.59 -0.87 22.75
CA PRO A 398 3.02 -1.05 22.99
C PRO A 398 3.37 -1.92 24.19
N PHE A 399 2.44 -2.13 25.13
CA PHE A 399 2.61 -2.99 26.31
C PHE A 399 1.54 -4.09 26.41
N GLY A 400 0.84 -4.35 25.29
CA GLY A 400 -0.20 -5.37 25.17
C GLY A 400 -1.58 -4.95 25.72
N PRO A 401 -2.61 -5.77 25.47
CA PRO A 401 -4.02 -5.42 25.71
C PRO A 401 -4.40 -5.33 27.19
N GLY A 402 -3.58 -5.87 28.09
CA GLY A 402 -3.81 -5.82 29.55
C GLY A 402 -3.28 -4.57 30.24
N TYR A 403 -2.41 -3.80 29.62
CA TYR A 403 -1.78 -2.65 30.25
C TYR A 403 -2.69 -1.41 30.24
N ARG A 404 -2.92 -0.79 31.42
CA ARG A 404 -3.79 0.39 31.60
C ARG A 404 -3.10 1.54 32.37
N GLY A 405 -1.79 1.45 32.54
CA GLY A 405 -1.02 2.42 33.33
C GLY A 405 -0.74 3.76 32.60
N GLY A 406 -1.13 3.87 31.33
CA GLY A 406 -0.82 5.01 30.46
C GLY A 406 0.54 4.85 29.77
N VAL A 407 0.69 5.45 28.60
CA VAL A 407 1.87 5.37 27.75
C VAL A 407 2.47 6.76 27.57
N GLU A 408 3.77 6.91 27.77
CA GLU A 408 4.56 8.05 27.32
C GLU A 408 5.08 7.74 25.91
N VAL A 409 5.20 8.75 25.04
CA VAL A 409 5.61 8.57 23.66
C VAL A 409 6.64 9.62 23.24
N ALA A 410 7.58 9.19 22.40
CA ALA A 410 8.50 10.04 21.65
C ALA A 410 8.71 9.44 20.25
N ALA A 411 9.25 10.22 19.33
CA ALA A 411 9.57 9.76 17.99
C ALA A 411 10.92 10.35 17.53
N GLY A 412 11.59 9.65 16.62
CA GLY A 412 12.81 10.08 15.99
C GLY A 412 13.51 8.92 15.29
N GLU A 413 14.37 9.21 14.36
CA GLU A 413 15.08 8.22 13.56
C GLU A 413 16.15 7.51 14.40
N ILE A 414 16.03 6.19 14.58
CA ILE A 414 16.93 5.40 15.45
C ILE A 414 17.74 4.39 14.61
N ASN A 415 17.15 3.79 13.59
CA ASN A 415 17.68 2.63 12.89
C ASN A 415 18.52 2.99 11.65
N GLY A 416 18.43 4.21 11.10
CA GLY A 416 19.17 4.71 9.95
C GLY A 416 18.43 4.66 8.63
N ASP A 417 17.10 4.49 8.63
CA ASP A 417 16.27 4.39 7.44
C ASP A 417 15.59 5.73 7.04
N ARG A 418 15.79 6.79 7.81
CA ARG A 418 15.22 8.15 7.65
C ARG A 418 13.74 8.26 7.97
N ILE A 419 13.13 7.23 8.51
CA ILE A 419 11.76 7.25 9.01
C ILE A 419 11.81 7.42 10.53
N ALA A 420 10.93 8.22 11.08
CA ALA A 420 10.88 8.37 12.53
C ALA A 420 10.32 7.10 13.18
N ASP A 421 11.08 6.53 14.10
CA ASP A 421 10.68 5.39 14.92
C ASP A 421 9.87 5.82 16.14
N ILE A 422 9.06 4.92 16.69
CA ILE A 422 8.21 5.20 17.84
C ILE A 422 8.81 4.62 19.12
N VAL A 423 8.97 5.47 20.12
CA VAL A 423 9.43 5.12 21.46
C VAL A 423 8.25 5.18 22.43
N ALA A 424 7.98 4.09 23.13
CA ALA A 424 6.92 3.98 24.13
C ALA A 424 7.49 3.74 25.53
N GLY A 425 7.12 4.55 26.51
CA GLY A 425 7.45 4.36 27.92
C GLY A 425 6.23 4.07 28.78
N VAL A 426 6.34 3.28 29.84
CA VAL A 426 5.24 3.10 30.80
C VAL A 426 5.07 4.36 31.65
N SER A 427 3.89 5.03 31.63
CA SER A 427 3.61 6.19 32.50
C SER A 427 3.49 5.79 33.96
N ARG A 428 3.07 4.55 34.25
CA ARG A 428 3.07 3.91 35.57
C ARG A 428 3.54 2.49 35.43
N GLY A 429 4.54 2.09 36.22
CA GLY A 429 5.08 0.74 36.16
C GLY A 429 6.58 0.70 36.34
N ASP A 430 7.18 -0.37 35.88
CA ASP A 430 8.54 -0.83 36.15
C ASP A 430 9.65 -0.08 35.40
N GLY A 431 9.31 1.01 34.72
CA GLY A 431 10.27 1.79 33.94
C GLY A 431 10.64 1.15 32.61
N ARG A 432 9.76 0.32 32.05
CA ARG A 432 9.96 -0.28 30.72
C ARG A 432 9.84 0.75 29.61
N VAL A 433 10.74 0.65 28.63
CA VAL A 433 10.72 1.41 27.38
C VAL A 433 10.81 0.41 26.22
N ASN A 434 9.94 0.56 25.25
CA ASN A 434 9.88 -0.21 24.01
C ASN A 434 10.12 0.73 22.82
N VAL A 435 10.85 0.24 21.80
CA VAL A 435 11.06 0.93 20.52
C VAL A 435 10.50 0.09 19.41
N PHE A 436 9.82 0.74 18.48
CA PHE A 436 9.21 0.15 17.29
C PHE A 436 9.81 0.81 16.05
N PHE A 437 10.52 0.06 15.24
CA PHE A 437 11.02 0.54 13.96
C PHE A 437 9.88 0.58 12.96
N VAL A 438 9.55 1.80 12.51
CA VAL A 438 8.40 2.05 11.64
C VAL A 438 8.79 1.72 10.20
N ASN A 439 7.90 1.00 9.50
CA ASN A 439 8.04 0.76 8.07
C ASN A 439 6.73 1.15 7.36
N PRO A 440 6.66 2.35 6.74
CA PRO A 440 5.44 2.86 6.10
C PRO A 440 4.94 1.99 4.94
N ASN A 441 5.81 1.15 4.37
CA ASN A 441 5.47 0.25 3.27
C ASN A 441 4.93 -1.11 3.73
N ALA A 442 4.88 -1.37 5.04
CA ALA A 442 4.32 -2.60 5.58
C ALA A 442 2.79 -2.49 5.73
N ALA A 443 2.09 -3.64 5.69
CA ALA A 443 0.64 -3.67 5.98
C ALA A 443 0.32 -3.19 7.40
N ASP A 444 1.20 -3.49 8.36
CA ASP A 444 1.19 -2.96 9.73
C ASP A 444 2.48 -2.13 9.90
N PRO A 445 2.46 -0.82 9.62
CA PRO A 445 3.66 0.03 9.65
C PRO A 445 4.36 0.07 11.02
N VAL A 446 3.61 -0.03 12.11
CA VAL A 446 4.15 -0.17 13.47
C VAL A 446 4.03 -1.64 13.89
N PRO A 447 5.15 -2.36 14.09
CA PRO A 447 5.08 -3.78 14.40
C PRO A 447 4.35 -4.07 15.73
N ASN A 448 3.66 -5.20 15.81
CA ASN A 448 2.93 -5.62 17.02
C ASN A 448 3.83 -6.05 18.19
N ARG A 449 5.13 -6.15 17.95
CA ARG A 449 6.16 -6.44 18.97
C ARG A 449 7.26 -5.40 18.87
N PRO A 450 7.81 -4.94 20.00
CA PRO A 450 8.91 -3.99 19.97
C PRO A 450 10.18 -4.62 19.40
N ASP A 451 10.90 -3.86 18.58
CA ASP A 451 12.23 -4.20 18.06
C ASP A 451 13.28 -4.13 19.18
N ARG A 452 13.09 -3.21 20.11
CA ARG A 452 13.93 -3.06 21.30
C ARG A 452 13.06 -2.91 22.55
N SER A 453 13.53 -3.47 23.65
CA SER A 453 12.86 -3.35 24.95
C SER A 453 13.90 -3.32 26.07
N VAL A 454 13.75 -2.36 26.98
CA VAL A 454 14.66 -2.23 28.13
C VAL A 454 13.90 -1.79 29.38
N ARG A 455 14.29 -2.32 30.54
CA ARG A 455 13.89 -1.79 31.84
C ARG A 455 14.92 -0.77 32.29
N THR A 456 14.54 0.49 32.39
CA THR A 456 15.45 1.62 32.62
C THR A 456 15.60 1.99 34.10
N MET A 457 14.70 1.51 34.97
CA MET A 457 14.66 1.84 36.39
C MET A 457 14.94 0.59 37.27
N PRO A 458 15.31 0.79 38.55
CA PRO A 458 15.63 -0.31 39.47
C PRO A 458 14.47 -1.29 39.65
N VAL A 459 14.79 -2.53 39.99
CA VAL A 459 13.78 -3.56 40.31
C VAL A 459 12.91 -3.07 41.50
N GLY A 460 11.59 -3.25 41.38
CA GLY A 460 10.60 -2.77 42.36
C GLY A 460 10.14 -1.34 42.15
N PHE A 461 10.70 -0.61 41.19
CA PHE A 461 10.19 0.71 40.83
C PHE A 461 8.83 0.62 40.10
N ILE A 462 7.92 1.52 40.50
CA ILE A 462 6.56 1.57 39.96
C ILE A 462 6.13 2.98 39.46
N GLY A 463 7.05 3.94 39.52
CA GLY A 463 6.77 5.37 39.25
C GLY A 463 6.60 5.72 37.78
N GLY A 464 6.89 4.79 36.87
CA GLY A 464 6.86 5.03 35.42
C GLY A 464 8.05 5.87 34.93
N VAL A 465 8.00 6.29 33.68
CA VAL A 465 9.05 7.08 33.02
C VAL A 465 8.45 8.15 32.13
N THR A 466 9.25 9.17 31.79
CA THR A 466 9.05 10.06 30.64
C THR A 466 10.11 9.73 29.60
N VAL A 467 9.82 9.95 28.32
CA VAL A 467 10.72 9.65 27.21
C VAL A 467 10.83 10.83 26.24
N THR A 468 12.02 11.00 25.67
CA THR A 468 12.27 11.85 24.51
C THR A 468 13.40 11.25 23.68
N THR A 469 13.58 11.74 22.47
CA THR A 469 14.68 11.39 21.57
C THR A 469 15.59 12.61 21.39
N ALA A 470 16.90 12.39 21.21
CA ALA A 470 17.89 13.45 21.07
C ALA A 470 19.06 12.95 20.23
N ASP A 471 19.50 13.71 19.22
CA ASP A 471 20.74 13.44 18.50
C ASP A 471 21.92 14.09 19.24
N ILE A 472 22.63 13.30 20.03
CA ILE A 472 23.79 13.74 20.82
C ILE A 472 25.11 13.15 20.31
N GLY A 473 25.08 12.55 19.12
CA GLY A 473 26.24 12.05 18.39
C GLY A 473 26.37 10.54 18.37
N THR A 474 27.27 10.04 17.54
CA THR A 474 27.45 8.62 17.25
C THR A 474 28.02 7.84 18.43
N TYR A 475 27.38 6.73 18.78
CA TYR A 475 27.84 5.80 19.82
C TYR A 475 28.03 4.38 19.27
N SER A 476 28.99 3.68 19.81
CA SER A 476 29.19 2.25 19.56
C SER A 476 29.61 1.54 20.84
N GLY A 477 28.84 0.53 21.25
CA GLY A 477 29.08 -0.19 22.50
C GLY A 477 29.10 0.69 23.76
N GLY A 478 28.31 1.78 23.78
CA GLY A 478 28.22 2.73 24.89
C GLY A 478 29.36 3.76 24.98
N ARG A 479 30.21 3.84 23.97
CA ARG A 479 31.28 4.83 23.85
C ARG A 479 31.04 5.76 22.66
N ALA A 480 31.26 7.07 22.85
CA ALA A 480 31.21 8.03 21.76
C ALA A 480 32.26 7.71 20.70
N VAL A 481 31.86 7.71 19.44
CA VAL A 481 32.72 7.54 18.26
C VAL A 481 32.73 8.88 17.51
N ASN A 482 33.85 9.24 16.88
CA ASN A 482 34.01 10.48 16.12
C ASN A 482 33.71 11.76 16.90
N ALA A 483 34.24 11.89 18.13
CA ALA A 483 34.11 13.08 18.97
C ALA A 483 32.66 13.55 19.21
N GLY A 484 31.67 12.66 19.03
CA GLY A 484 30.27 12.98 19.26
C GLY A 484 29.68 13.96 18.24
N THR A 485 29.96 13.81 16.96
CA THR A 485 29.25 14.56 15.92
C THR A 485 27.86 13.97 15.74
N PRO A 486 26.79 14.79 15.70
CA PRO A 486 25.44 14.36 15.35
C PRO A 486 25.44 13.62 14.01
N ASP A 487 24.75 12.48 13.93
CA ASP A 487 24.75 11.61 12.76
C ASP A 487 23.33 11.42 12.15
N GLY A 488 22.36 12.18 12.66
CA GLY A 488 20.97 12.11 12.25
C GLY A 488 20.17 11.02 12.93
N ARG A 489 20.83 10.11 13.68
CA ARG A 489 20.16 9.12 14.52
C ARG A 489 20.02 9.64 15.94
N VAL A 490 18.91 9.29 16.56
CA VAL A 490 18.62 9.79 17.90
C VAL A 490 18.84 8.72 18.97
N GLU A 491 19.38 9.15 20.10
CA GLU A 491 19.35 8.41 21.36
C GLU A 491 18.03 8.61 22.08
N VAL A 492 17.67 7.65 22.92
CA VAL A 492 16.44 7.67 23.73
C VAL A 492 16.78 8.12 25.14
N ALA A 493 16.31 9.29 25.53
CA ALA A 493 16.45 9.80 26.89
C ALA A 493 15.21 9.47 27.75
N VAL A 494 15.45 8.88 28.91
CA VAL A 494 14.44 8.37 29.83
C VAL A 494 14.55 9.04 31.18
N GLY A 495 13.54 9.85 31.50
CA GLY A 495 13.41 10.51 32.82
C GLY A 495 12.69 9.61 33.82
N SER A 496 13.14 9.57 35.07
CA SER A 496 12.49 8.82 36.14
C SER A 496 11.16 9.47 36.55
N GLY A 497 10.12 8.65 36.68
CA GLY A 497 8.89 9.06 37.34
C GLY A 497 9.08 9.21 38.87
N ALA A 498 7.97 9.46 39.58
CA ALA A 498 7.99 9.70 41.00
C ALA A 498 8.40 8.47 41.82
N GLY A 499 8.99 8.70 43.01
CA GLY A 499 9.34 7.67 43.98
C GLY A 499 10.82 7.36 44.15
N ILE A 500 11.68 7.89 43.28
CA ILE A 500 13.15 7.76 43.38
C ILE A 500 13.81 9.15 43.15
N ALA A 501 15.09 9.27 43.49
CA ALA A 501 15.88 10.44 43.17
C ALA A 501 15.84 10.72 41.65
N PRO A 502 15.74 12.01 41.23
CA PRO A 502 15.58 12.37 39.82
C PRO A 502 16.81 11.95 39.01
N ARG A 503 16.55 11.30 37.90
CA ARG A 503 17.59 10.87 36.95
C ARG A 503 17.08 10.85 35.52
N VAL A 504 17.99 11.11 34.60
CA VAL A 504 17.77 10.84 33.16
C VAL A 504 18.86 9.91 32.70
N LEU A 505 18.44 8.81 32.03
CA LEU A 505 19.33 7.85 31.40
C LEU A 505 19.16 7.98 29.88
N VAL A 506 20.25 8.12 29.16
CA VAL A 506 20.22 8.18 27.68
C VAL A 506 20.77 6.88 27.15
N TYR A 507 20.03 6.30 26.22
CA TYR A 507 20.32 5.00 25.62
C TYR A 507 20.57 5.13 24.12
N ASP A 508 21.61 4.50 23.62
CA ASP A 508 21.71 4.07 22.24
C ASP A 508 20.82 2.82 22.07
N MET A 509 19.82 2.93 21.19
CA MET A 509 18.83 1.87 20.89
C MET A 509 19.01 1.26 19.50
N SER A 510 20.01 1.68 18.74
CA SER A 510 20.25 1.21 17.36
C SER A 510 20.51 -0.29 17.29
N ALA A 511 21.19 -0.83 18.31
CA ALA A 511 21.47 -2.26 18.45
C ALA A 511 20.98 -2.77 19.83
N THR A 512 21.84 -3.41 20.60
CA THR A 512 21.53 -3.79 21.99
C THR A 512 21.44 -2.52 22.85
N PRO A 513 20.32 -2.27 23.57
CA PRO A 513 20.15 -1.06 24.37
C PRO A 513 21.29 -0.82 25.35
N THR A 514 22.01 0.27 25.17
CA THR A 514 23.20 0.61 25.95
C THR A 514 23.12 2.03 26.52
N VAL A 515 23.41 2.19 27.82
CA VAL A 515 23.40 3.52 28.45
C VAL A 515 24.66 4.29 28.03
N VAL A 516 24.45 5.39 27.28
CA VAL A 516 25.52 6.28 26.81
C VAL A 516 25.72 7.49 27.71
N ARG A 517 24.68 7.92 28.45
CA ARG A 517 24.76 9.04 29.34
C ARG A 517 23.86 8.92 30.58
N ARG A 518 24.30 9.56 31.70
CA ARG A 518 23.54 9.64 32.95
C ARG A 518 23.53 11.08 33.42
N ILE A 519 22.33 11.64 33.66
CA ILE A 519 22.13 13.00 34.18
C ILE A 519 21.39 12.89 35.50
N THR A 520 21.84 13.66 36.51
CA THR A 520 21.16 13.78 37.79
C THR A 520 20.73 15.24 37.94
N PRO A 521 19.51 15.58 37.47
CA PRO A 521 18.99 16.92 37.58
C PRO A 521 18.46 17.17 38.99
N PHE A 522 18.46 18.40 39.41
CA PHE A 522 17.88 18.86 40.67
C PHE A 522 18.49 18.19 41.96
N SER A 523 17.86 18.43 43.10
CA SER A 523 18.26 17.81 44.37
C SER A 523 17.81 16.33 44.45
N PRO A 524 18.65 15.43 45.00
CA PRO A 524 18.28 14.02 45.20
C PRO A 524 17.02 13.79 46.05
N GLY A 525 16.66 14.74 46.89
CA GLY A 525 15.44 14.69 47.72
C GLY A 525 14.15 15.04 46.98
N MET A 526 14.22 15.45 45.73
CA MET A 526 13.05 15.72 44.88
C MET A 526 12.50 14.43 44.31
N LEU A 527 11.58 13.77 45.00
CA LEU A 527 11.03 12.48 44.63
C LEU A 527 9.81 12.55 43.67
N GLY A 528 9.57 13.73 43.10
CA GLY A 528 8.39 13.98 42.24
C GLY A 528 8.52 13.47 40.80
N GLY A 529 9.69 12.95 40.41
CA GLY A 529 10.02 12.58 39.05
C GLY A 529 10.45 13.79 38.20
N VAL A 530 10.79 13.53 36.94
CA VAL A 530 11.19 14.55 35.96
C VAL A 530 10.47 14.33 34.63
N SER A 531 10.24 15.44 33.91
CA SER A 531 9.89 15.39 32.47
C SER A 531 11.13 15.80 31.68
N VAL A 532 11.38 15.15 30.57
CA VAL A 532 12.52 15.40 29.71
C VAL A 532 12.02 15.67 28.27
N ALA A 533 12.64 16.71 27.66
CA ALA A 533 12.52 17.04 26.25
C ALA A 533 13.92 17.34 25.71
N ALA A 534 14.04 17.47 24.38
CA ALA A 534 15.31 17.79 23.75
C ALA A 534 15.15 18.87 22.67
N GLY A 535 16.25 19.50 22.30
CA GLY A 535 16.35 20.47 21.22
C GLY A 535 17.68 21.23 21.31
N ARG A 536 18.14 21.81 20.22
CA ARG A 536 19.43 22.53 20.12
C ARG A 536 19.35 23.86 20.82
N TYR A 537 19.76 23.93 22.09
CA TYR A 537 19.69 25.11 22.91
C TYR A 537 20.90 26.04 22.71
N ASP A 538 22.08 25.51 22.50
CA ASP A 538 23.28 26.26 22.16
C ASP A 538 23.70 26.03 20.69
N ASN A 539 24.85 26.58 20.27
CA ASN A 539 25.30 26.54 18.87
C ASN A 539 26.30 25.42 18.59
N ASP A 540 26.27 24.32 19.32
CA ASP A 540 27.25 23.25 19.17
C ASP A 540 26.80 22.11 18.25
N GLY A 541 25.59 22.20 17.71
CA GLY A 541 25.03 21.27 16.74
C GLY A 541 24.37 20.02 17.34
N HIS A 542 24.47 19.80 18.65
CA HIS A 542 23.88 18.68 19.37
C HIS A 542 22.53 19.06 19.97
N ASP A 543 21.65 18.07 20.09
CA ASP A 543 20.43 18.26 20.89
C ASP A 543 20.77 18.29 22.38
N ASP A 544 20.24 19.29 23.10
CA ASP A 544 20.39 19.48 24.53
C ASP A 544 19.16 18.97 25.27
N PHE A 545 19.32 18.58 26.53
CA PHE A 545 18.23 18.06 27.35
C PHE A 545 17.57 19.15 28.18
N ILE A 546 16.29 19.39 27.94
CA ILE A 546 15.44 20.31 28.69
C ILE A 546 14.69 19.50 29.74
N ILE A 547 15.07 19.64 31.00
CA ILE A 547 14.55 18.83 32.10
C ILE A 547 13.73 19.71 33.03
N SER A 548 12.48 19.30 33.28
CA SER A 548 11.57 19.99 34.18
C SER A 548 11.20 19.11 35.38
N GLY A 549 10.94 19.73 36.52
CA GLY A 549 10.55 19.05 37.75
C GLY A 549 9.14 18.49 37.65
N GLY A 550 8.96 17.23 38.07
CA GLY A 550 7.66 16.60 38.21
C GLY A 550 6.90 17.14 39.45
N ARG A 551 5.92 16.37 39.93
CA ARG A 551 5.13 16.75 41.12
C ARG A 551 6.07 17.05 42.30
N ARG A 552 5.86 18.20 42.99
CA ARG A 552 6.71 18.73 44.08
C ARG A 552 8.08 19.28 43.65
N GLY A 553 8.40 19.30 42.33
CA GLY A 553 9.63 19.88 41.78
C GLY A 553 9.56 21.39 41.53
N GLY A 554 8.40 22.00 41.72
CA GLY A 554 8.19 23.41 41.40
C GLY A 554 8.26 23.71 39.91
N SER A 555 8.45 24.98 39.56
CA SER A 555 8.55 25.46 38.17
C SER A 555 9.98 25.47 37.63
N GLN A 556 10.89 24.69 38.23
CA GLN A 556 12.31 24.70 37.83
C GLN A 556 12.53 23.94 36.53
N LEU A 557 13.34 24.53 35.65
CA LEU A 557 13.86 23.99 34.44
C LEU A 557 15.40 24.01 34.49
N GLU A 558 16.01 22.91 34.08
CA GLU A 558 17.45 22.83 33.85
C GLU A 558 17.70 22.34 32.40
N VAL A 559 18.60 23.01 31.70
CA VAL A 559 19.05 22.59 30.36
C VAL A 559 20.47 22.05 30.49
N TYR A 560 20.64 20.81 30.01
CA TYR A 560 21.93 20.11 30.02
C TYR A 560 22.48 19.95 28.62
N SER A 561 23.78 20.25 28.44
CA SER A 561 24.43 20.04 27.15
C SER A 561 24.33 18.58 26.66
N GLY A 562 23.95 18.42 25.43
CA GLY A 562 24.01 17.14 24.73
C GLY A 562 25.43 16.74 24.36
N ARG A 563 26.31 17.69 24.11
CA ARG A 563 27.71 17.44 23.75
C ARG A 563 28.58 17.15 24.97
N VAL A 564 28.53 18.00 25.97
CA VAL A 564 29.42 17.92 27.13
C VAL A 564 28.70 17.34 28.34
N ALA A 565 29.12 16.17 28.77
CA ALA A 565 28.49 15.48 29.90
C ALA A 565 28.53 16.35 31.19
N ARG A 566 27.41 16.36 31.92
CA ARG A 566 27.21 17.05 33.19
C ARG A 566 27.27 18.59 33.14
N THR A 567 27.30 19.19 31.96
CA THR A 567 27.30 20.65 31.81
C THR A 567 25.87 21.16 31.83
N VAL A 568 25.56 22.06 32.73
CA VAL A 568 24.29 22.79 32.81
C VAL A 568 24.43 24.09 32.03
N LEU A 569 23.65 24.20 30.92
CA LEU A 569 23.64 25.40 30.08
C LEU A 569 22.76 26.51 30.67
N ALA A 570 21.65 26.14 31.28
CA ALA A 570 20.74 27.09 31.90
C ALA A 570 19.95 26.52 33.07
N ARG A 571 19.57 27.40 34.00
CA ARG A 571 18.57 27.15 35.04
C ARG A 571 17.54 28.25 35.02
N ARG A 572 16.26 27.90 34.98
CA ARG A 572 15.15 28.85 34.85
C ARG A 572 13.96 28.45 35.71
N ALA A 573 13.13 29.43 36.05
CA ALA A 573 11.80 29.21 36.59
C ALA A 573 10.76 29.50 35.52
N ALA A 574 9.94 28.50 35.17
CA ALA A 574 8.93 28.65 34.12
C ALA A 574 7.77 29.57 34.55
N PHE A 575 7.45 29.61 35.85
CA PHE A 575 6.30 30.33 36.39
C PHE A 575 6.72 31.06 37.70
N ALA A 576 6.59 32.39 37.71
CA ALA A 576 7.14 33.25 38.78
C ALA A 576 6.36 33.24 40.12
N SER A 577 5.13 32.74 40.15
CA SER A 577 4.24 32.83 41.33
C SER A 577 3.42 31.55 41.53
N LEU A 578 4.07 30.46 41.89
CA LEU A 578 3.33 29.25 42.22
C LEU A 578 3.51 28.92 43.69
N VAL A 579 2.38 28.64 44.33
CA VAL A 579 2.37 27.98 45.63
C VAL A 579 3.23 26.73 45.50
N ALA A 580 4.39 26.75 46.15
CA ALA A 580 5.33 25.67 46.11
C ALA A 580 4.61 24.34 46.36
N GLY A 581 4.62 23.44 45.37
CA GLY A 581 4.50 22.07 45.74
C GLY A 581 3.53 21.13 45.01
N SER A 582 2.75 21.49 44.00
CA SER A 582 1.71 20.54 43.60
C SER A 582 1.69 20.09 42.13
N LEU A 583 2.24 20.82 41.17
CA LEU A 583 1.99 20.55 39.75
C LEU A 583 3.25 20.27 38.94
N PRO A 584 3.24 19.24 38.03
CA PRO A 584 4.34 19.03 37.13
C PRO A 584 4.41 20.12 36.07
N THR A 585 5.62 20.51 35.69
CA THR A 585 5.88 21.41 34.56
C THR A 585 6.32 20.58 33.36
N TYR A 586 5.79 20.91 32.20
CA TYR A 586 6.22 20.34 30.91
C TYR A 586 6.82 21.47 30.10
N ALA A 587 8.02 21.26 29.57
CA ALA A 587 8.69 22.26 28.77
C ALA A 587 9.35 21.61 27.55
N VAL A 588 9.34 22.33 26.42
CA VAL A 588 9.98 21.93 25.16
C VAL A 588 10.77 23.12 24.62
N GLY A 589 11.78 22.84 23.80
CA GLY A 589 12.44 23.82 22.97
C GLY A 589 11.55 24.21 21.80
N LEU A 590 11.47 25.49 21.46
CA LEU A 590 10.76 26.00 20.29
C LEU A 590 11.75 26.69 19.37
N ASP A 591 11.85 26.20 18.14
CA ASP A 591 12.49 26.85 17.00
C ASP A 591 11.38 27.47 16.14
N SER A 592 11.16 28.77 16.30
CA SER A 592 10.10 29.48 15.59
C SER A 592 10.55 30.10 14.26
N GLU A 593 11.86 30.23 14.04
CA GLU A 593 12.46 30.88 12.88
C GLU A 593 12.89 29.86 11.80
N GLY A 594 13.14 28.62 12.19
CA GLY A 594 13.46 27.58 11.25
C GLY A 594 14.95 27.37 10.99
N ASP A 595 15.81 27.92 11.84
CA ASP A 595 17.26 27.83 11.69
C ASP A 595 17.88 26.60 12.37
N GLY A 596 17.04 25.73 12.94
CA GLY A 596 17.47 24.52 13.63
C GLY A 596 17.82 24.71 15.10
N ARG A 597 17.60 25.90 15.68
CA ARG A 597 17.97 26.25 17.03
C ARG A 597 16.75 26.59 17.87
N VAL A 598 16.85 26.36 19.16
CA VAL A 598 15.81 26.74 20.10
C VAL A 598 15.87 28.25 20.37
N ASP A 599 14.86 29.01 19.94
CA ASP A 599 14.72 30.45 20.19
C ASP A 599 14.19 30.72 21.59
N SER A 600 13.37 29.79 22.08
CA SER A 600 12.68 29.93 23.34
C SER A 600 12.27 28.59 23.92
N LEU A 601 12.07 28.52 25.23
CA LEU A 601 11.40 27.39 25.85
C LEU A 601 9.91 27.69 25.93
N VAL A 602 9.08 26.69 25.63
CA VAL A 602 7.64 26.78 25.84
C VAL A 602 7.27 25.85 26.98
N ALA A 603 6.60 26.37 27.99
CA ALA A 603 6.24 25.61 29.16
C ALA A 603 4.73 25.65 29.43
N SER A 604 4.19 24.53 29.87
CA SER A 604 2.86 24.40 30.46
C SER A 604 2.93 23.78 31.83
N GLN A 605 1.89 23.94 32.62
CA GLN A 605 1.78 23.34 33.95
C GLN A 605 0.57 22.39 33.99
N GLY A 606 0.75 21.21 34.60
CA GLY A 606 -0.34 20.23 34.79
C GLY A 606 -1.35 20.71 35.83
N SER A 607 -2.63 20.48 35.60
CA SER A 607 -3.85 20.67 36.43
C SER A 607 -3.89 21.87 37.39
N GLY A 608 -4.65 22.91 37.00
CA GLY A 608 -5.03 24.06 37.84
C GLY A 608 -5.78 25.12 37.03
N PRO A 609 -6.70 25.89 37.62
CA PRO A 609 -7.37 26.97 36.90
C PRO A 609 -6.38 28.11 36.61
N GLY A 610 -6.38 28.59 35.35
CA GLY A 610 -5.67 29.79 34.93
C GLY A 610 -4.23 29.60 34.44
N VAL A 611 -3.77 28.39 34.21
CA VAL A 611 -2.43 28.12 33.69
C VAL A 611 -2.49 27.89 32.18
N GLY A 612 -1.92 28.79 31.40
CA GLY A 612 -1.77 28.70 29.95
C GLY A 612 -0.38 28.23 29.53
N ILE A 613 -0.16 28.20 28.21
CA ILE A 613 1.16 27.98 27.62
C ILE A 613 1.94 29.28 27.69
N ARG A 614 3.17 29.23 28.25
CA ARG A 614 4.07 30.37 28.33
C ARG A 614 5.31 30.16 27.46
N ARG A 615 5.67 31.20 26.73
CA ARG A 615 6.96 31.30 26.04
C ARG A 615 7.98 31.94 26.99
N LEU A 616 9.12 31.30 27.10
CA LEU A 616 10.26 31.74 27.87
C LEU A 616 11.39 32.03 26.88
N PRO A 617 11.56 33.28 26.42
CA PRO A 617 12.69 33.66 25.58
C PRO A 617 14.01 33.27 26.25
N LEU A 618 15.05 32.99 25.47
CA LEU A 618 16.39 32.68 26.03
C LEU A 618 16.93 33.82 26.87
N SER A 619 16.48 35.05 26.62
CA SER A 619 16.72 36.26 27.43
C SER A 619 15.39 36.99 27.65
N GLY A 620 15.16 37.52 28.87
CA GLY A 620 13.99 38.34 29.21
C GLY A 620 12.89 37.62 29.99
N ALA A 621 11.73 38.31 30.15
CA ALA A 621 10.60 37.82 30.93
C ALA A 621 9.68 36.88 30.13
N SER A 622 8.99 35.96 30.81
CA SER A 622 8.03 35.05 30.18
C SER A 622 6.78 35.79 29.70
N THR A 623 6.26 35.39 28.54
CA THR A 623 5.03 35.93 27.96
C THR A 623 4.00 34.82 27.74
N ALA A 624 2.70 35.18 27.63
CA ALA A 624 1.69 34.23 27.18
C ALA A 624 1.94 33.90 25.68
N PHE A 625 1.94 32.63 25.34
CA PHE A 625 2.19 32.19 23.97
C PHE A 625 0.91 31.79 23.21
N SER A 626 -0.10 31.27 23.92
CA SER A 626 -1.37 30.86 23.34
C SER A 626 -2.50 31.21 24.31
N SER A 627 -3.71 31.38 23.77
CA SER A 627 -4.96 31.54 24.51
C SER A 627 -5.45 30.27 25.20
N LEU A 628 -4.80 29.14 24.95
CA LEU A 628 -5.15 27.87 25.58
C LEU A 628 -4.91 27.88 27.07
N SER A 629 -5.85 27.35 27.81
CA SER A 629 -5.79 27.18 29.27
C SER A 629 -6.03 25.73 29.65
N GLY A 630 -5.51 25.33 30.80
CA GLY A 630 -5.66 23.97 31.34
C GLY A 630 -4.36 23.17 31.35
N PRO A 631 -4.40 21.96 31.90
CA PRO A 631 -3.24 21.08 31.93
C PRO A 631 -2.94 20.52 30.52
N LEU A 632 -1.75 20.78 30.00
CA LEU A 632 -1.33 20.42 28.68
C LEU A 632 0.06 19.77 28.70
N ARG A 633 0.25 18.81 27.81
CA ARG A 633 1.55 18.24 27.46
C ARG A 633 1.97 18.75 26.09
N LEU A 634 3.22 19.10 25.93
CA LEU A 634 3.75 19.81 24.78
C LEU A 634 4.76 18.96 24.02
N VAL A 635 4.77 19.11 22.71
CA VAL A 635 5.85 18.71 21.81
C VAL A 635 5.96 19.74 20.67
N ALA A 636 7.18 20.05 20.23
CA ALA A 636 7.43 20.93 19.08
C ALA A 636 8.13 20.13 17.96
N THR A 637 7.91 20.56 16.71
CA THR A 637 8.67 20.05 15.56
C THR A 637 10.16 20.25 15.78
N ARG A 638 10.94 19.26 15.39
CA ARG A 638 12.39 19.38 15.35
C ARG A 638 12.82 19.98 14.01
N PRO A 639 13.98 20.65 13.96
CA PRO A 639 14.58 20.97 12.69
C PRO A 639 14.88 19.68 11.93
N SER A 640 14.44 19.59 10.67
CA SER A 640 14.88 18.52 9.78
C SER A 640 16.40 18.63 9.62
N VAL A 641 17.12 17.56 9.89
CA VAL A 641 18.52 17.45 9.52
C VAL A 641 18.53 17.28 8.00
N SER A 642 18.88 18.33 7.27
CA SER A 642 19.08 18.33 5.81
C SER A 642 20.32 17.53 5.42
#